data_d930df28135d1049f3d12f60b04aaca6
#
_entry.id   d930df28135d1049f3d12f60b04aaca6
#
_cell.length_a   1.000
_cell.length_b   1.000
_cell.length_c   1.000
_cell.angle_alpha   90.00
_cell.angle_beta   90.00
_cell.angle_gamma   90.00
#
_symmetry.space_group_name_H-M   'P 1'
#
loop_
_entity.id
_entity.type
_entity.pdbx_description
1 polymer ?
#
loop_
_entity_poly.entity_id
_entity_poly.type
_entity_poly.pdbx_seq_one_letter_code
_entity_poly.pdbx_strand_id
1 'polypeptide(L)'
;MKKSLFLTIALLAIGLVGCQTDPIDNSIEGSGETVLTATTAVTRTSLGEKSGDTYPVYWSEGDKIVVNGVQSEAAVINSADATNAQFTVTSSVKYPYNVTYPYAANCTATSPRVVFPATQSYVEGTFASGSAPMCGYIENNSTKINMRHLAGVLRIPIKAKKEGETLKKVVITSNSGAKIAGEFAVNCSTGALTYSASAVNVVTYNLPSNFTLSTSKASVLHITLPAVEVGSCKVEFYDGTGEKMTTNWNAGTLKAATVREFKEITYQAGVSSTLTPLEIERDELEISYPTVYGYVKDSNGNPIKGVAVSDGFSVVATDAKGYYTLDVSKDCWYIYISLPAEYDVPTNSYGQPCFFKKYPSNTPQYDFTLTPLTGGKEKKWALVTFADPQVPSDASLKRFNNEAIPGVKAYCSQLQSSGIPCYGITLGDIISNGDSKNTGAYRDDMRDGFHKSKVGMPVFQVMGNHDNTHYNSSNPIYADERSSTFELAAQREHEDMFGPVNYSFNRGDVHIIGMRDIVYSTNLSSGSYKKGFLASQYEWLKQDLALVPKSKMVVLCVHIQLLNSTGNYIQEVLNLLDQYAEAHVISGHTHYMYNYDHNAISSSNHKVYEHNTCALCGAWWCSNISGDGTPNGFSVFIGEGSSFTDWYYMGYSKGMNTRDHQMRLYRGNAITGGAISGTNTYGMKGYYAFNFADDVLLANIYNADSSWKIEVYEDGKYSGTMTQVSSSQPKYTALVGDYTQSSPRRIADGTTSSHDMYVAGFFLGVLGRNPDSAGSWATCYHMYQYKLKNKNATIKVVATDRFGNKYTETNITEGTDVSLVKKP
;
A
#
# COMPACT_ATOMS: atom_id res chain seq x y z
N MET A 1 1.78 -47.71 -49.78
CA MET A 1 1.26 -48.64 -48.81
C MET A 1 1.07 -47.94 -47.47
N LYS A 2 -0.22 -47.77 -47.08
CA LYS A 2 -0.83 -47.88 -45.73
C LYS A 2 -0.23 -46.99 -44.63
N LYS A 3 -0.98 -46.29 -43.78
CA LYS A 3 -2.43 -46.18 -43.50
C LYS A 3 -2.66 -44.86 -42.78
N SER A 4 -3.74 -44.25 -43.17
CA SER A 4 -4.43 -43.15 -42.49
C SER A 4 -4.88 -43.54 -41.10
N LEU A 5 -4.79 -42.57 -40.13
CA LEU A 5 -5.60 -42.63 -38.94
C LEU A 5 -6.19 -41.22 -38.71
N PHE A 6 -7.49 -41.15 -38.89
CA PHE A 6 -8.32 -39.97 -38.62
C PHE A 6 -8.46 -39.79 -37.10
N LEU A 7 -8.20 -38.59 -36.63
CA LEU A 7 -8.63 -38.13 -35.30
C LEU A 7 -9.68 -37.06 -35.49
N THR A 8 -10.91 -37.37 -35.09
CA THR A 8 -12.06 -36.53 -35.18
C THR A 8 -12.00 -35.49 -34.07
N ILE A 9 -11.87 -34.19 -34.43
CA ILE A 9 -12.02 -33.06 -33.48
C ILE A 9 -13.48 -32.65 -33.52
N ALA A 10 -14.18 -32.81 -32.41
CA ALA A 10 -15.49 -32.23 -32.20
C ALA A 10 -15.37 -30.76 -31.87
N LEU A 11 -15.82 -29.90 -32.78
CA LEU A 11 -16.05 -28.48 -32.51
C LEU A 11 -17.31 -28.36 -31.65
N LEU A 12 -17.14 -27.83 -30.44
CA LEU A 12 -18.26 -27.32 -29.64
C LEU A 12 -18.44 -25.85 -29.97
N ALA A 13 -19.53 -25.51 -30.63
CA ALA A 13 -19.94 -24.14 -30.89
C ALA A 13 -20.49 -23.53 -29.57
N ILE A 14 -19.84 -22.50 -29.06
CA ILE A 14 -20.38 -21.68 -27.95
C ILE A 14 -21.21 -20.56 -28.59
N GLY A 15 -22.53 -20.67 -28.44
CA GLY A 15 -23.48 -19.64 -28.82
C GLY A 15 -23.40 -18.46 -27.85
N LEU A 16 -23.26 -17.26 -28.38
CA LEU A 16 -23.49 -16.00 -27.69
C LEU A 16 -24.96 -15.87 -27.32
N VAL A 17 -25.27 -15.80 -26.03
CA VAL A 17 -26.61 -15.37 -25.57
C VAL A 17 -26.42 -14.05 -24.83
N GLY A 18 -27.12 -13.03 -25.32
CA GLY A 18 -27.09 -11.67 -24.78
C GLY A 18 -27.76 -11.58 -23.43
N CYS A 19 -27.33 -10.64 -22.63
CA CYS A 19 -27.92 -10.25 -21.35
C CYS A 19 -29.33 -9.69 -21.57
N GLN A 20 -30.32 -10.34 -21.00
CA GLN A 20 -31.58 -9.72 -20.61
C GLN A 20 -31.70 -9.76 -19.10
N THR A 21 -31.97 -8.60 -18.52
CA THR A 21 -32.24 -8.41 -17.10
C THR A 21 -33.74 -8.69 -16.86
N ASP A 22 -34.02 -9.76 -16.14
CA ASP A 22 -35.33 -9.95 -15.52
C ASP A 22 -35.19 -10.25 -14.03
N PRO A 23 -36.17 -9.84 -13.19
CA PRO A 23 -36.06 -9.94 -11.73
C PRO A 23 -36.11 -11.41 -11.28
N ILE A 24 -35.18 -11.81 -10.46
CA ILE A 24 -35.06 -13.17 -9.93
C ILE A 24 -36.17 -13.38 -8.89
N ASP A 25 -37.12 -14.17 -9.28
CA ASP A 25 -38.16 -14.78 -8.43
C ASP A 25 -37.47 -15.80 -7.47
N ASN A 26 -37.86 -15.75 -6.20
CA ASN A 26 -37.30 -16.56 -5.11
C ASN A 26 -37.85 -17.99 -5.12
N SER A 27 -37.67 -18.76 -6.19
CA SER A 27 -37.94 -20.20 -6.15
C SER A 27 -37.05 -20.95 -7.14
N ILE A 28 -35.81 -21.25 -6.72
CA ILE A 28 -35.01 -22.27 -7.40
C ILE A 28 -35.05 -23.53 -6.57
N GLU A 29 -36.01 -24.36 -6.86
CA GLU A 29 -35.86 -25.81 -6.70
C GLU A 29 -35.07 -26.32 -7.91
N GLY A 30 -33.75 -26.42 -7.76
CA GLY A 30 -32.87 -26.94 -8.79
C GLY A 30 -31.64 -27.58 -8.16
N SER A 31 -31.39 -28.84 -8.48
CA SER A 31 -30.25 -29.70 -8.15
C SER A 31 -29.42 -29.28 -6.93
N GLY A 32 -29.59 -30.02 -5.83
CA GLY A 32 -29.16 -29.69 -4.50
C GLY A 32 -27.65 -29.59 -4.22
N GLU A 33 -26.87 -28.92 -5.04
CA GLU A 33 -25.45 -28.71 -4.80
C GLU A 33 -25.18 -27.25 -4.42
N THR A 34 -24.47 -27.07 -3.31
CA THR A 34 -23.97 -25.76 -2.85
C THR A 34 -22.46 -25.75 -2.90
N VAL A 35 -21.85 -24.91 -3.72
CA VAL A 35 -20.39 -24.72 -3.78
C VAL A 35 -20.00 -23.53 -2.91
N LEU A 36 -19.15 -23.78 -1.92
CA LEU A 36 -18.58 -22.79 -1.02
C LEU A 36 -17.09 -22.61 -1.27
N THR A 37 -16.62 -21.39 -1.32
CA THR A 37 -15.19 -21.08 -1.29
C THR A 37 -14.81 -20.70 0.12
N ALA A 38 -14.05 -21.56 0.79
CA ALA A 38 -13.49 -21.27 2.10
C ALA A 38 -12.14 -20.57 1.94
N THR A 39 -12.09 -19.34 2.42
CA THR A 39 -10.84 -18.57 2.53
C THR A 39 -10.44 -18.57 3.99
N THR A 40 -9.15 -18.76 4.23
CA THR A 40 -8.59 -18.68 5.56
C THR A 40 -7.57 -17.53 5.56
N ALA A 41 -7.86 -16.46 6.26
CA ALA A 41 -6.99 -15.27 6.25
C ALA A 41 -5.59 -15.54 6.84
N VAL A 42 -5.42 -16.56 7.68
CA VAL A 42 -4.14 -16.98 8.29
C VAL A 42 -4.20 -18.46 8.74
N THR A 43 -4.94 -19.36 8.05
CA THR A 43 -5.25 -20.64 8.68
C THR A 43 -5.30 -21.79 7.70
N ARG A 44 -4.68 -22.91 8.06
CA ARG A 44 -4.54 -24.12 7.27
C ARG A 44 -4.62 -25.37 8.15
N THR A 45 -4.83 -26.52 7.56
CA THR A 45 -4.84 -27.82 8.25
C THR A 45 -3.44 -28.36 8.50
N SER A 46 -2.41 -27.70 7.96
CA SER A 46 -0.99 -27.94 8.29
C SER A 46 -0.24 -26.62 8.46
N LEU A 47 0.63 -26.53 9.47
CA LEU A 47 1.48 -25.37 9.75
C LEU A 47 2.58 -25.27 8.70
N GLY A 48 2.76 -24.11 8.06
CA GLY A 48 3.89 -23.84 7.18
C GLY A 48 5.11 -23.31 7.93
N GLU A 49 6.18 -23.03 7.21
CA GLU A 49 7.36 -22.40 7.80
C GLU A 49 7.05 -20.96 8.27
N LYS A 50 7.73 -20.56 9.34
CA LYS A 50 7.56 -19.22 9.90
C LYS A 50 7.98 -18.16 8.89
N SER A 51 7.08 -17.27 8.54
CA SER A 51 7.33 -16.11 7.69
C SER A 51 7.07 -14.82 8.49
N GLY A 52 8.10 -14.09 8.82
CA GLY A 52 8.01 -12.98 9.78
C GLY A 52 7.55 -13.51 11.14
N ASP A 53 6.43 -13.01 11.64
CA ASP A 53 5.85 -13.39 12.93
C ASP A 53 4.69 -14.37 12.83
N THR A 54 4.36 -14.82 11.63
CA THR A 54 3.23 -15.69 11.35
C THR A 54 3.67 -17.08 10.87
N TYR A 55 2.89 -18.08 11.22
CA TYR A 55 2.98 -19.42 10.66
C TYR A 55 1.81 -19.60 9.70
N PRO A 56 2.03 -19.61 8.38
CA PRO A 56 0.95 -19.91 7.44
C PRO A 56 0.42 -21.35 7.66
N VAL A 57 -0.88 -21.56 7.55
CA VAL A 57 -1.54 -22.88 7.65
C VAL A 57 -2.31 -23.17 6.36
N TYR A 58 -2.17 -24.32 5.70
CA TYR A 58 -2.67 -24.67 4.37
C TYR A 58 -3.81 -25.70 4.38
N TRP A 59 -4.82 -25.58 3.50
CA TRP A 59 -5.74 -26.68 3.19
C TRP A 59 -4.97 -27.86 2.60
N SER A 60 -5.40 -29.07 2.94
CA SER A 60 -4.83 -30.31 2.43
C SER A 60 -5.83 -31.04 1.53
N GLU A 61 -5.33 -31.74 0.53
CA GLU A 61 -6.17 -32.64 -0.24
C GLU A 61 -6.89 -33.64 0.69
N GLY A 62 -8.19 -33.82 0.49
CA GLY A 62 -9.02 -34.65 1.35
C GLY A 62 -9.68 -33.95 2.53
N ASP A 63 -9.35 -32.70 2.84
CA ASP A 63 -10.07 -31.92 3.85
C ASP A 63 -11.55 -31.80 3.46
N LYS A 64 -12.43 -31.87 4.47
CA LYS A 64 -13.88 -31.71 4.31
C LYS A 64 -14.43 -30.82 5.39
N ILE A 65 -15.31 -29.89 5.02
CA ILE A 65 -16.06 -29.05 5.95
C ILE A 65 -17.45 -29.63 6.18
N VAL A 66 -18.09 -29.16 7.24
CA VAL A 66 -19.50 -29.49 7.54
C VAL A 66 -20.30 -28.20 7.49
N VAL A 67 -21.34 -28.16 6.69
CA VAL A 67 -22.26 -27.01 6.57
C VAL A 67 -23.62 -27.43 7.09
N ASN A 68 -24.07 -26.84 8.23
CA ASN A 68 -25.33 -27.14 8.86
C ASN A 68 -25.54 -28.65 9.13
N GLY A 69 -24.46 -29.39 9.46
CA GLY A 69 -24.50 -30.83 9.71
C GLY A 69 -24.28 -31.70 8.48
N VAL A 70 -24.20 -31.12 7.28
CA VAL A 70 -23.93 -31.84 6.03
C VAL A 70 -22.45 -31.73 5.69
N GLN A 71 -21.80 -32.90 5.49
CA GLN A 71 -20.39 -32.93 5.11
C GLN A 71 -20.22 -32.62 3.61
N SER A 72 -19.18 -31.83 3.28
CA SER A 72 -18.81 -31.56 1.89
C SER A 72 -18.07 -32.72 1.25
N GLU A 73 -17.95 -32.68 -0.06
CA GLU A 73 -16.92 -33.41 -0.78
C GLU A 73 -15.52 -32.91 -0.38
N ALA A 74 -14.48 -33.62 -0.78
CA ALA A 74 -13.09 -33.25 -0.53
C ALA A 74 -12.75 -31.88 -1.13
N ALA A 75 -11.91 -31.14 -0.45
CA ALA A 75 -11.42 -29.83 -0.88
C ALA A 75 -10.79 -29.86 -2.26
N VAL A 76 -11.17 -28.94 -3.13
CA VAL A 76 -10.45 -28.60 -4.36
C VAL A 76 -9.56 -27.41 -4.06
N ILE A 77 -8.25 -27.65 -3.99
CA ILE A 77 -7.26 -26.66 -3.57
C ILE A 77 -6.82 -25.86 -4.79
N ASN A 78 -6.74 -24.53 -4.64
CA ASN A 78 -6.12 -23.70 -5.65
C ASN A 78 -4.60 -23.90 -5.61
N SER A 79 -4.02 -24.44 -6.69
CA SER A 79 -2.58 -24.70 -6.78
C SER A 79 -1.70 -23.45 -6.70
N ALA A 80 -2.26 -22.26 -7.03
CA ALA A 80 -1.57 -20.98 -6.93
C ALA A 80 -1.67 -20.37 -5.52
N ASP A 81 -2.71 -20.73 -4.76
CA ASP A 81 -2.94 -20.20 -3.42
C ASP A 81 -3.70 -21.25 -2.57
N ALA A 82 -2.95 -22.10 -1.90
CA ALA A 82 -3.51 -23.15 -1.02
C ALA A 82 -4.14 -22.58 0.27
N THR A 83 -4.25 -21.26 0.44
CA THR A 83 -5.09 -20.64 1.48
C THR A 83 -6.57 -20.70 1.12
N ASN A 84 -6.90 -20.87 -0.15
CA ASN A 84 -8.23 -20.94 -0.68
C ASN A 84 -8.56 -22.36 -1.16
N ALA A 85 -9.68 -22.90 -0.72
CA ALA A 85 -10.20 -24.18 -1.18
C ALA A 85 -11.70 -24.06 -1.48
N GLN A 86 -12.14 -24.80 -2.51
CA GLN A 86 -13.56 -24.96 -2.82
C GLN A 86 -14.08 -26.26 -2.21
N PHE A 87 -15.28 -26.18 -1.65
CA PHE A 87 -15.99 -27.31 -1.06
C PHE A 87 -17.39 -27.42 -1.65
N THR A 88 -17.74 -28.58 -2.17
CA THR A 88 -19.08 -28.86 -2.71
C THR A 88 -19.89 -29.61 -1.67
N VAL A 89 -21.06 -29.10 -1.34
CA VAL A 89 -22.06 -29.76 -0.51
C VAL A 89 -23.18 -30.24 -1.43
N THR A 90 -23.33 -31.56 -1.54
CA THR A 90 -24.24 -32.22 -2.49
C THR A 90 -25.71 -32.27 -2.04
N SER A 91 -26.01 -31.66 -0.90
CA SER A 91 -27.37 -31.56 -0.35
C SER A 91 -27.77 -30.10 -0.22
N SER A 92 -29.05 -29.81 -0.35
CA SER A 92 -29.58 -28.47 -0.15
C SER A 92 -29.41 -28.05 1.32
N VAL A 93 -28.65 -26.97 1.55
CA VAL A 93 -28.51 -26.33 2.85
C VAL A 93 -29.12 -24.95 2.82
N LYS A 94 -29.67 -24.48 3.93
CA LYS A 94 -30.32 -23.16 4.02
C LYS A 94 -29.54 -22.22 4.94
N TYR A 95 -29.52 -20.96 4.62
CA TYR A 95 -28.96 -19.93 5.47
C TYR A 95 -29.71 -19.82 6.82
N PRO A 96 -29.02 -19.41 7.91
CA PRO A 96 -27.59 -19.13 7.99
C PRO A 96 -26.76 -20.42 7.90
N TYR A 97 -25.53 -20.32 7.33
CA TYR A 97 -24.60 -21.45 7.30
C TYR A 97 -23.71 -21.42 8.52
N ASN A 98 -23.84 -22.42 9.39
CA ASN A 98 -22.84 -22.76 10.39
C ASN A 98 -21.88 -23.77 9.79
N VAL A 99 -20.62 -23.38 9.65
CA VAL A 99 -19.59 -24.22 9.04
C VAL A 99 -18.56 -24.61 10.06
N THR A 100 -18.21 -25.92 10.09
CA THR A 100 -17.19 -26.45 11.00
C THR A 100 -16.18 -27.34 10.28
N TYR A 101 -15.00 -27.46 10.85
CA TYR A 101 -13.92 -28.36 10.41
C TYR A 101 -13.18 -28.84 11.68
N PRO A 102 -12.76 -30.12 11.75
CA PRO A 102 -13.13 -31.22 10.88
C PRO A 102 -14.58 -31.71 11.15
N TYR A 103 -15.00 -32.77 10.43
CA TYR A 103 -16.30 -33.39 10.64
C TYR A 103 -16.49 -33.89 12.08
N ALA A 104 -17.62 -33.58 12.66
CA ALA A 104 -18.08 -34.12 13.94
C ALA A 104 -19.46 -34.78 13.75
N ALA A 105 -19.60 -36.05 14.19
CA ALA A 105 -20.80 -36.86 13.93
C ALA A 105 -22.11 -36.27 14.46
N ASN A 106 -22.04 -35.49 15.57
CA ASN A 106 -23.19 -34.87 16.21
C ASN A 106 -23.42 -33.41 15.79
N CYS A 107 -22.77 -32.95 14.73
CA CYS A 107 -22.92 -31.57 14.22
C CYS A 107 -24.24 -31.43 13.46
N THR A 108 -25.05 -30.42 13.84
CA THR A 108 -26.31 -30.08 13.17
C THR A 108 -26.39 -28.57 12.90
N ALA A 109 -27.38 -28.14 12.11
CA ALA A 109 -27.60 -26.73 11.83
C ALA A 109 -27.83 -25.88 13.10
N THR A 110 -28.51 -26.42 14.09
CA THR A 110 -28.86 -25.74 15.35
C THR A 110 -27.88 -26.03 16.49
N SER A 111 -26.99 -27.01 16.31
CA SER A 111 -26.00 -27.39 17.32
C SER A 111 -24.67 -27.70 16.61
N PRO A 112 -23.96 -26.68 16.12
CA PRO A 112 -22.64 -26.86 15.51
C PRO A 112 -21.65 -27.40 16.53
N ARG A 113 -20.82 -28.38 16.12
CA ARG A 113 -19.87 -29.07 17.00
C ARG A 113 -18.53 -29.26 16.31
N VAL A 114 -17.49 -29.28 17.13
CA VAL A 114 -16.11 -29.59 16.73
C VAL A 114 -15.50 -30.58 17.71
N VAL A 115 -14.51 -31.33 17.28
CA VAL A 115 -13.80 -32.31 18.12
C VAL A 115 -12.32 -31.92 18.19
N PHE A 116 -11.83 -31.71 19.39
CA PHE A 116 -10.39 -31.63 19.68
C PHE A 116 -9.90 -33.02 20.02
N PRO A 117 -9.03 -33.64 19.23
CA PRO A 117 -8.60 -35.01 19.45
C PRO A 117 -7.90 -35.20 20.80
N ALA A 118 -8.39 -36.12 21.63
CA ALA A 118 -7.71 -36.50 22.87
C ALA A 118 -6.39 -37.28 22.59
N THR A 119 -6.25 -37.82 21.37
CA THR A 119 -5.03 -38.43 20.89
C THR A 119 -4.60 -37.77 19.59
N GLN A 120 -3.40 -37.22 19.61
CA GLN A 120 -2.80 -36.56 18.46
C GLN A 120 -1.52 -37.31 18.06
N SER A 121 -1.06 -37.12 16.82
CA SER A 121 0.15 -37.77 16.29
C SER A 121 1.15 -36.71 15.82
N TYR A 122 2.43 -37.04 15.98
CA TYR A 122 3.54 -36.23 15.50
C TYR A 122 3.51 -36.12 13.95
N VAL A 123 3.65 -34.94 13.48
CA VAL A 123 3.95 -34.63 12.09
C VAL A 123 5.11 -33.64 12.08
N GLU A 124 6.15 -33.93 11.28
CA GLU A 124 7.34 -33.05 11.23
C GLU A 124 6.97 -31.66 10.72
N GLY A 125 7.42 -30.65 11.43
CA GLY A 125 7.20 -29.22 11.08
C GLY A 125 5.78 -28.67 11.31
N THR A 126 4.78 -29.55 11.63
CA THR A 126 3.38 -29.12 11.74
C THR A 126 2.59 -29.96 12.75
N PHE A 127 1.30 -29.69 12.92
CA PHE A 127 0.35 -30.53 13.65
C PHE A 127 -0.42 -31.46 12.72
N ALA A 128 -0.98 -32.54 13.26
CA ALA A 128 -1.75 -33.54 12.49
C ALA A 128 -3.02 -32.90 11.88
N SER A 129 -3.37 -33.28 10.66
CA SER A 129 -4.62 -32.87 10.01
C SER A 129 -5.83 -33.16 10.91
N GLY A 130 -6.79 -32.25 10.95
CA GLY A 130 -7.98 -32.33 11.78
C GLY A 130 -7.74 -32.06 13.27
N SER A 131 -6.50 -31.84 13.75
CA SER A 131 -6.24 -31.58 15.16
C SER A 131 -6.47 -30.12 15.58
N ALA A 132 -6.56 -29.20 14.64
CA ALA A 132 -6.84 -27.79 14.87
C ALA A 132 -8.22 -27.41 14.29
N PRO A 133 -9.31 -27.59 15.04
CA PRO A 133 -10.65 -27.28 14.57
C PRO A 133 -10.85 -25.81 14.20
N MET A 134 -11.76 -25.60 13.24
CA MET A 134 -12.16 -24.28 12.76
C MET A 134 -13.69 -24.16 12.67
N CYS A 135 -14.20 -22.94 12.68
CA CYS A 135 -15.58 -22.64 12.36
C CYS A 135 -15.70 -21.38 11.49
N GLY A 136 -16.83 -21.24 10.82
CA GLY A 136 -17.22 -20.06 10.09
C GLY A 136 -18.72 -19.88 10.06
N TYR A 137 -19.19 -18.66 9.80
CA TYR A 137 -20.61 -18.32 9.78
C TYR A 137 -20.93 -17.46 8.57
N ILE A 138 -22.01 -17.79 7.86
CA ILE A 138 -22.58 -16.99 6.78
C ILE A 138 -24.06 -16.79 7.05
N GLU A 139 -24.47 -15.56 7.24
CA GLU A 139 -25.86 -15.24 7.54
C GLU A 139 -26.77 -15.38 6.33
N ASN A 140 -26.35 -14.86 5.16
CA ASN A 140 -27.13 -14.94 3.91
C ASN A 140 -26.26 -14.56 2.67
N ASN A 141 -26.72 -15.00 1.50
CA ASN A 141 -26.28 -14.53 0.16
C ASN A 141 -24.76 -14.56 -0.16
N SER A 142 -23.96 -15.35 0.55
CA SER A 142 -22.54 -15.51 0.22
C SER A 142 -22.19 -16.99 0.05
N THR A 143 -21.30 -17.27 -0.89
CA THR A 143 -20.64 -18.56 -1.06
C THR A 143 -19.18 -18.53 -0.58
N LYS A 144 -18.72 -17.39 -0.10
CA LYS A 144 -17.38 -17.23 0.49
C LYS A 144 -17.47 -17.29 1.99
N ILE A 145 -16.62 -18.08 2.62
CA ILE A 145 -16.58 -18.26 4.06
C ILE A 145 -15.17 -18.05 4.60
N ASN A 146 -15.05 -17.22 5.62
CA ASN A 146 -13.83 -17.07 6.39
C ASN A 146 -13.87 -18.05 7.56
N MET A 147 -12.94 -19.02 7.56
CA MET A 147 -12.83 -20.00 8.62
C MET A 147 -11.94 -19.46 9.75
N ARG A 148 -12.41 -19.60 10.97
CA ARG A 148 -11.75 -19.17 12.20
C ARG A 148 -11.19 -20.37 12.94
N HIS A 149 -9.92 -20.33 13.35
CA HIS A 149 -9.38 -21.34 14.25
C HIS A 149 -10.01 -21.29 15.63
N LEU A 150 -10.11 -22.46 16.24
CA LEU A 150 -10.63 -22.65 17.59
C LEU A 150 -9.56 -23.25 18.53
N ALA A 151 -8.38 -23.54 17.98
CA ALA A 151 -7.23 -24.10 18.69
C ALA A 151 -6.09 -23.07 18.83
N GLY A 152 -5.33 -23.21 19.92
CA GLY A 152 -3.95 -22.74 20.02
C GLY A 152 -2.98 -23.91 19.83
N VAL A 153 -1.77 -23.62 19.35
CA VAL A 153 -0.70 -24.60 19.10
C VAL A 153 0.43 -24.41 20.10
N LEU A 154 0.80 -25.47 20.81
CA LEU A 154 2.01 -25.50 21.63
C LEU A 154 3.18 -25.95 20.76
N ARG A 155 4.24 -25.17 20.70
CA ARG A 155 5.47 -25.44 19.97
C ARG A 155 6.61 -25.69 20.97
N ILE A 156 6.96 -26.97 21.18
CA ILE A 156 7.89 -27.40 22.22
C ILE A 156 9.16 -27.98 21.55
N PRO A 157 10.27 -27.22 21.53
CA PRO A 157 11.55 -27.76 21.09
C PRO A 157 12.19 -28.61 22.20
N ILE A 158 12.60 -29.84 21.83
CA ILE A 158 13.17 -30.80 22.76
C ILE A 158 14.43 -31.45 22.19
N LYS A 159 15.47 -31.55 23.01
CA LYS A 159 16.73 -32.26 22.74
C LYS A 159 16.93 -33.44 23.66
N ALA A 160 17.85 -34.33 23.28
CA ALA A 160 18.33 -35.37 24.15
C ALA A 160 19.41 -34.84 25.12
N LYS A 161 19.52 -35.47 26.28
CA LYS A 161 20.70 -35.34 27.12
C LYS A 161 21.84 -36.26 26.65
N LYS A 162 21.47 -37.40 26.12
CA LYS A 162 22.39 -38.39 25.51
C LYS A 162 21.91 -38.67 24.07
N GLU A 163 22.83 -38.83 23.14
CA GLU A 163 22.47 -39.13 21.77
C GLU A 163 21.74 -40.46 21.68
N GLY A 164 20.68 -40.50 20.86
CA GLY A 164 19.88 -41.70 20.64
C GLY A 164 18.78 -41.97 21.69
N GLU A 165 18.55 -41.07 22.66
CA GLU A 165 17.38 -41.17 23.53
C GLU A 165 16.09 -41.17 22.70
N THR A 166 15.17 -42.09 23.02
CA THR A 166 13.90 -42.21 22.31
C THR A 166 12.77 -41.51 23.06
N LEU A 167 11.81 -40.94 22.33
CA LEU A 167 10.58 -40.41 22.89
C LEU A 167 9.38 -41.11 22.25
N LYS A 168 8.44 -41.61 23.04
CA LYS A 168 7.27 -42.36 22.57
C LYS A 168 5.99 -41.54 22.55
N LYS A 169 5.77 -40.76 23.59
CA LYS A 169 4.56 -39.93 23.72
C LYS A 169 4.75 -38.78 24.69
N VAL A 170 3.93 -37.74 24.50
CA VAL A 170 3.76 -36.65 25.47
C VAL A 170 2.32 -36.65 25.98
N VAL A 171 2.13 -36.51 27.27
CA VAL A 171 0.81 -36.45 27.88
C VAL A 171 0.67 -35.10 28.59
N ILE A 172 -0.36 -34.33 28.20
CA ILE A 172 -0.70 -33.04 28.80
C ILE A 172 -1.98 -33.23 29.63
N THR A 173 -1.94 -32.91 30.92
CA THR A 173 -3.10 -33.00 31.82
C THR A 173 -3.35 -31.65 32.47
N SER A 174 -4.56 -31.09 32.30
CA SER A 174 -4.98 -29.92 33.09
C SER A 174 -5.17 -30.27 34.53
N ASN A 175 -4.43 -29.63 35.43
CA ASN A 175 -4.52 -29.83 36.88
C ASN A 175 -5.81 -29.22 37.48
N SER A 176 -6.37 -28.20 36.82
CA SER A 176 -7.65 -27.58 37.22
C SER A 176 -8.86 -28.42 36.81
N GLY A 177 -8.66 -29.49 36.04
CA GLY A 177 -9.75 -30.29 35.49
C GLY A 177 -10.43 -29.68 34.27
N ALA A 178 -9.88 -28.57 33.72
CA ALA A 178 -10.37 -27.93 32.51
C ALA A 178 -10.39 -28.91 31.33
N LYS A 179 -11.43 -28.88 30.54
CA LYS A 179 -11.62 -29.77 29.41
C LYS A 179 -10.77 -29.27 28.22
N ILE A 180 -9.78 -30.06 27.86
CA ILE A 180 -8.77 -29.70 26.80
C ILE A 180 -8.82 -30.64 25.60
N ALA A 181 -9.74 -31.61 25.57
CA ALA A 181 -9.99 -32.46 24.39
C ALA A 181 -11.41 -33.04 24.44
N GLY A 182 -11.86 -33.62 23.35
CA GLY A 182 -13.19 -34.17 23.16
C GLY A 182 -14.09 -33.28 22.32
N GLU A 183 -15.39 -33.48 22.44
CA GLU A 183 -16.38 -32.70 21.67
C GLU A 183 -16.76 -31.40 22.38
N PHE A 184 -16.83 -30.32 21.58
CA PHE A 184 -17.28 -29.00 22.01
C PHE A 184 -18.42 -28.51 21.09
N ALA A 185 -19.45 -27.96 21.68
CA ALA A 185 -20.38 -27.11 20.94
C ALA A 185 -19.68 -25.80 20.63
N VAL A 186 -19.92 -25.25 19.43
CA VAL A 186 -19.32 -24.00 18.99
C VAL A 186 -20.39 -23.03 18.52
N ASN A 187 -20.27 -21.77 18.93
CA ASN A 187 -21.00 -20.68 18.31
C ASN A 187 -20.20 -20.24 17.09
N CYS A 188 -20.64 -20.58 15.88
CA CYS A 188 -19.88 -20.30 14.66
C CYS A 188 -19.73 -18.80 14.36
N SER A 189 -20.63 -17.95 14.85
CA SER A 189 -20.54 -16.49 14.64
C SER A 189 -19.51 -15.82 15.56
N THR A 190 -19.30 -16.36 16.78
CA THR A 190 -18.37 -15.79 17.77
C THR A 190 -17.11 -16.62 17.98
N GLY A 191 -17.12 -17.91 17.63
CA GLY A 191 -16.05 -18.86 17.95
C GLY A 191 -16.07 -19.39 19.38
N ALA A 192 -17.06 -19.00 20.21
CA ALA A 192 -17.15 -19.43 21.60
C ALA A 192 -17.36 -20.94 21.71
N LEU A 193 -16.58 -21.57 22.58
CA LEU A 193 -16.58 -23.01 22.83
C LEU A 193 -17.30 -23.35 24.14
N THR A 194 -18.09 -24.42 24.10
CA THR A 194 -18.72 -25.02 25.31
C THR A 194 -18.47 -26.54 25.27
N TYR A 195 -17.79 -27.08 26.27
CA TYR A 195 -17.47 -28.52 26.31
C TYR A 195 -18.70 -29.40 26.50
N SER A 196 -18.72 -30.55 25.86
CA SER A 196 -19.72 -31.60 26.09
C SER A 196 -19.36 -32.47 27.29
N ALA A 197 -20.31 -33.33 27.72
CA ALA A 197 -20.08 -34.30 28.80
C ALA A 197 -18.96 -35.29 28.47
N SER A 198 -18.66 -35.55 27.20
CA SER A 198 -17.60 -36.45 26.77
C SER A 198 -16.21 -35.80 26.71
N ALA A 199 -16.10 -34.49 26.94
CA ALA A 199 -14.83 -33.80 26.96
C ALA A 199 -13.96 -34.22 28.16
N VAL A 200 -12.65 -34.30 27.92
CA VAL A 200 -11.64 -34.76 28.89
C VAL A 200 -10.61 -33.70 29.18
N ASN A 201 -9.89 -33.81 30.28
CA ASN A 201 -8.84 -32.88 30.71
C ASN A 201 -7.43 -33.37 30.36
N VAL A 202 -7.30 -34.30 29.43
CA VAL A 202 -6.02 -34.90 29.03
C VAL A 202 -5.89 -35.01 27.50
N VAL A 203 -4.69 -34.72 27.00
CA VAL A 203 -4.28 -34.94 25.61
C VAL A 203 -3.08 -35.87 25.61
N THR A 204 -3.08 -36.89 24.73
CA THR A 204 -1.94 -37.73 24.46
C THR A 204 -1.42 -37.46 23.05
N TYR A 205 -0.16 -37.13 22.96
CA TYR A 205 0.54 -36.89 21.69
C TYR A 205 1.53 -38.02 21.44
N ASN A 206 1.28 -38.81 20.41
CA ASN A 206 2.06 -39.98 20.06
C ASN A 206 3.16 -39.63 19.05
N LEU A 207 4.34 -40.16 19.25
CA LEU A 207 5.47 -40.08 18.35
C LEU A 207 5.70 -41.39 17.60
N PRO A 208 6.37 -41.39 16.43
CA PRO A 208 6.74 -42.62 15.72
C PRO A 208 7.56 -43.55 16.59
N SER A 209 7.44 -44.88 16.38
CA SER A 209 8.11 -45.88 17.20
C SER A 209 9.64 -45.79 17.18
N ASN A 210 10.22 -45.18 16.14
CA ASN A 210 11.64 -44.95 15.94
C ASN A 210 12.06 -43.49 16.21
N PHE A 211 11.23 -42.70 16.89
CA PHE A 211 11.54 -41.29 17.15
C PHE A 211 12.69 -41.17 18.15
N THR A 212 13.82 -40.68 17.66
CA THR A 212 15.03 -40.45 18.46
C THR A 212 15.32 -38.99 18.57
N LEU A 213 15.79 -38.54 19.74
CA LEU A 213 16.22 -37.18 20.00
C LEU A 213 17.73 -37.05 19.73
N SER A 214 18.16 -35.89 19.31
CA SER A 214 19.57 -35.52 19.17
C SER A 214 20.01 -34.58 20.27
N THR A 215 21.31 -34.62 20.61
CA THR A 215 21.92 -33.69 21.54
C THR A 215 22.24 -32.32 20.89
N SER A 216 22.38 -32.30 19.56
CA SER A 216 22.81 -31.12 18.81
C SER A 216 21.67 -30.34 18.15
N LYS A 217 20.57 -31.03 17.76
CA LYS A 217 19.42 -30.45 17.06
C LYS A 217 18.12 -30.75 17.81
N ALA A 218 17.36 -29.72 18.12
CA ALA A 218 16.05 -29.89 18.74
C ALA A 218 15.02 -30.44 17.73
N SER A 219 14.27 -31.45 18.18
CA SER A 219 13.02 -31.85 17.54
C SER A 219 11.88 -30.96 18.06
N VAL A 220 10.98 -30.49 17.19
CA VAL A 220 9.92 -29.58 17.57
C VAL A 220 8.57 -30.29 17.55
N LEU A 221 7.87 -30.27 18.68
CA LEU A 221 6.55 -30.88 18.84
C LEU A 221 5.47 -29.80 18.69
N HIS A 222 4.44 -30.10 17.88
CA HIS A 222 3.31 -29.20 17.64
C HIS A 222 2.03 -29.84 18.16
N ILE A 223 1.53 -29.41 19.31
CA ILE A 223 0.37 -29.98 20.01
C ILE A 223 -0.74 -28.94 20.04
N THR A 224 -1.94 -29.29 19.61
CA THR A 224 -3.10 -28.38 19.57
C THR A 224 -4.00 -28.56 20.79
N LEU A 225 -4.48 -27.48 21.36
CA LEU A 225 -5.44 -27.45 22.46
C LEU A 225 -6.57 -26.45 22.16
N PRO A 226 -7.79 -26.63 22.70
CA PRO A 226 -8.86 -25.65 22.53
C PRO A 226 -8.51 -24.30 23.16
N ALA A 227 -9.02 -23.22 22.58
CA ALA A 227 -8.90 -21.86 23.11
C ALA A 227 -9.84 -21.65 24.30
N VAL A 228 -9.45 -22.19 25.45
CA VAL A 228 -10.20 -22.13 26.73
C VAL A 228 -9.25 -21.88 27.90
N GLU A 229 -9.80 -21.55 29.05
CA GLU A 229 -9.03 -21.50 30.28
C GLU A 229 -8.54 -22.93 30.62
N VAL A 230 -7.26 -23.19 30.47
CA VAL A 230 -6.64 -24.52 30.70
C VAL A 230 -6.01 -24.63 32.08
N GLY A 231 -5.77 -23.49 32.75
CA GLY A 231 -5.12 -23.42 34.04
C GLY A 231 -3.69 -23.93 34.06
N SER A 232 -3.21 -24.47 35.16
CA SER A 232 -1.94 -25.16 35.22
C SER A 232 -2.02 -26.54 34.59
N CYS A 233 -0.99 -26.92 33.85
CA CYS A 233 -0.88 -28.20 33.20
C CYS A 233 0.37 -28.95 33.64
N LYS A 234 0.23 -30.27 33.82
CA LYS A 234 1.31 -31.21 33.89
C LYS A 234 1.60 -31.76 32.49
N VAL A 235 2.84 -31.75 32.07
CA VAL A 235 3.31 -32.22 30.75
C VAL A 235 4.37 -33.31 30.99
N GLU A 236 4.06 -34.53 30.59
CA GLU A 236 4.88 -35.72 30.84
C GLU A 236 5.40 -36.27 29.52
N PHE A 237 6.72 -36.35 29.36
CA PHE A 237 7.42 -36.88 28.19
C PHE A 237 7.86 -38.31 28.49
N TYR A 238 7.31 -39.30 27.81
CA TYR A 238 7.59 -40.74 28.02
C TYR A 238 8.52 -41.26 26.97
N ASP A 239 9.55 -41.98 27.39
CA ASP A 239 10.43 -42.70 26.48
C ASP A 239 9.90 -44.08 26.07
N GLY A 240 10.72 -44.86 25.31
CA GLY A 240 10.36 -46.17 24.83
C GLY A 240 10.27 -47.24 25.95
N THR A 241 10.86 -47.03 27.11
CA THR A 241 10.84 -47.93 28.26
C THR A 241 9.67 -47.65 29.19
N GLY A 242 9.04 -46.50 29.08
CA GLY A 242 7.97 -45.99 29.93
C GLY A 242 8.45 -45.12 31.07
N GLU A 243 9.74 -44.83 31.14
CA GLU A 243 10.26 -43.75 32.00
C GLU A 243 9.84 -42.41 31.48
N LYS A 244 9.81 -41.37 32.36
CA LYS A 244 9.32 -40.06 31.96
C LYS A 244 10.08 -38.91 32.59
N MET A 245 10.11 -37.79 31.86
CA MET A 245 10.37 -36.48 32.41
C MET A 245 9.03 -35.76 32.67
N THR A 246 8.91 -35.10 33.78
CA THR A 246 7.70 -34.34 34.13
C THR A 246 8.00 -32.85 34.12
N THR A 247 7.18 -32.07 33.43
CA THR A 247 7.25 -30.59 33.47
C THR A 247 5.90 -30.03 33.86
N ASN A 248 5.91 -28.85 34.46
CA ASN A 248 4.71 -28.09 34.75
C ASN A 248 4.69 -26.80 33.94
N TRP A 249 3.49 -26.43 33.49
CA TRP A 249 3.25 -25.21 32.73
C TRP A 249 2.02 -24.50 33.29
N ASN A 250 2.15 -23.22 33.65
CA ASN A 250 1.03 -22.40 34.12
C ASN A 250 0.50 -21.61 32.91
N ALA A 251 -0.51 -22.16 32.28
CA ALA A 251 -0.97 -21.67 30.97
C ALA A 251 -1.96 -20.50 31.08
N GLY A 252 -2.78 -20.47 32.13
CA GLY A 252 -3.95 -19.58 32.14
C GLY A 252 -4.90 -19.89 30.97
N THR A 253 -5.35 -18.88 30.25
CA THR A 253 -6.19 -19.01 29.05
C THR A 253 -5.33 -19.19 27.82
N LEU A 254 -5.57 -20.25 27.05
CA LEU A 254 -4.96 -20.44 25.73
C LEU A 254 -5.84 -19.75 24.69
N LYS A 255 -5.22 -18.95 23.85
CA LYS A 255 -5.92 -18.18 22.81
C LYS A 255 -6.01 -18.93 21.49
N ALA A 256 -7.10 -18.72 20.76
CA ALA A 256 -7.32 -19.30 19.43
C ALA A 256 -6.31 -18.71 18.41
N ALA A 257 -5.97 -19.52 17.40
CA ALA A 257 -5.06 -19.12 16.33
C ALA A 257 -3.66 -18.62 16.77
N THR A 258 -3.20 -19.00 17.97
CA THR A 258 -1.89 -18.65 18.50
C THR A 258 -0.93 -19.82 18.50
N VAL A 259 0.35 -19.55 18.32
CA VAL A 259 1.44 -20.52 18.54
C VAL A 259 2.19 -20.10 19.81
N ARG A 260 2.03 -20.88 20.89
CA ARG A 260 2.76 -20.70 22.13
C ARG A 260 4.10 -21.42 22.01
N GLU A 261 5.16 -20.64 21.78
CA GLU A 261 6.52 -21.18 21.74
C GLU A 261 7.09 -21.35 23.16
N PHE A 262 7.89 -22.41 23.36
CA PHE A 262 8.59 -22.68 24.60
C PHE A 262 10.10 -22.61 24.43
N LYS A 263 10.83 -22.29 25.50
CA LYS A 263 12.28 -22.47 25.57
C LYS A 263 12.62 -23.93 25.32
N GLU A 264 13.71 -24.17 24.63
CA GLU A 264 14.23 -25.52 24.37
C GLU A 264 14.45 -26.26 25.71
N ILE A 265 13.93 -27.48 25.77
CA ILE A 265 14.11 -28.37 26.90
C ILE A 265 15.02 -29.54 26.55
N THR A 266 15.74 -30.05 27.55
CA THR A 266 16.56 -31.26 27.40
C THR A 266 15.85 -32.41 28.13
N TYR A 267 15.49 -33.47 27.36
CA TYR A 267 14.88 -34.67 27.93
C TYR A 267 15.83 -35.37 28.90
N GLN A 268 15.35 -35.70 30.06
CA GLN A 268 16.04 -36.53 31.03
C GLN A 268 15.00 -37.30 31.85
N ALA A 269 14.97 -38.63 31.75
CA ALA A 269 14.07 -39.49 32.51
C ALA A 269 14.26 -39.31 34.03
N GLY A 270 13.16 -39.40 34.81
CA GLY A 270 13.15 -39.22 36.26
C GLY A 270 13.27 -37.78 36.75
N VAL A 271 13.42 -36.79 35.87
CA VAL A 271 13.59 -35.38 36.24
C VAL A 271 12.27 -34.63 36.18
N SER A 272 12.09 -33.69 37.13
CA SER A 272 11.02 -32.69 37.10
C SER A 272 11.57 -31.33 36.75
N SER A 273 10.91 -30.58 35.87
CA SER A 273 11.32 -29.25 35.43
C SER A 273 10.09 -28.37 35.15
N THR A 274 10.30 -27.15 34.71
CA THR A 274 9.25 -26.21 34.28
C THR A 274 9.32 -26.00 32.79
N LEU A 275 8.20 -26.13 32.10
CA LEU A 275 8.06 -25.73 30.72
C LEU A 275 7.86 -24.22 30.68
N THR A 276 8.91 -23.51 30.27
CA THR A 276 8.95 -22.05 30.27
C THR A 276 8.59 -21.54 28.88
N PRO A 277 7.51 -20.75 28.72
CA PRO A 277 7.25 -20.09 27.47
C PRO A 277 8.45 -19.20 27.06
N LEU A 278 8.75 -19.13 25.79
CA LEU A 278 9.57 -18.05 25.28
C LEU A 278 8.78 -16.76 25.53
N GLU A 279 9.27 -15.96 26.46
CA GLU A 279 8.85 -14.57 26.51
C GLU A 279 9.50 -13.87 25.31
N ILE A 280 8.90 -13.99 24.19
CA ILE A 280 8.99 -12.98 23.17
C ILE A 280 8.12 -11.88 23.78
N GLU A 281 8.70 -10.71 24.06
CA GLU A 281 7.93 -9.48 24.29
C GLU A 281 7.20 -9.16 22.98
N ARG A 282 6.15 -9.88 22.75
CA ARG A 282 5.16 -9.65 21.70
C ARG A 282 3.85 -9.96 22.34
N ASP A 283 3.09 -8.89 22.48
CA ASP A 283 1.69 -9.00 22.79
C ASP A 283 1.11 -10.11 21.92
N GLU A 284 0.62 -11.11 22.61
CA GLU A 284 -0.03 -12.26 21.99
C GLU A 284 -1.10 -11.73 21.07
N LEU A 285 -1.02 -12.16 19.83
CA LEU A 285 -2.05 -11.94 18.83
C LEU A 285 -3.37 -12.51 19.33
N GLU A 286 -4.09 -11.72 20.11
CA GLU A 286 -5.53 -11.92 20.25
C GLU A 286 -6.17 -11.61 18.90
N ILE A 287 -6.25 -12.61 18.03
CA ILE A 287 -7.14 -12.50 16.89
C ILE A 287 -8.56 -12.90 17.36
N SER A 288 -9.07 -12.18 18.30
CA SER A 288 -10.49 -11.89 18.34
C SER A 288 -10.64 -10.70 17.38
N TYR A 289 -10.92 -10.96 16.12
CA TYR A 289 -11.40 -9.90 15.22
C TYR A 289 -12.84 -9.60 15.67
N PRO A 290 -13.08 -8.47 16.37
CA PRO A 290 -14.44 -8.07 16.58
C PRO A 290 -15.04 -7.79 15.21
N THR A 291 -16.12 -8.46 14.90
CA THR A 291 -16.88 -8.20 13.69
C THR A 291 -17.58 -6.87 13.88
N VAL A 292 -17.29 -5.91 13.02
CA VAL A 292 -18.06 -4.68 12.91
C VAL A 292 -19.08 -4.81 11.79
N TYR A 293 -20.13 -4.01 11.86
CA TYR A 293 -21.16 -3.95 10.81
C TYR A 293 -21.67 -2.53 10.64
N GLY A 294 -22.40 -2.30 9.58
CA GLY A 294 -23.02 -1.00 9.35
C GLY A 294 -23.78 -0.92 8.04
N TYR A 295 -24.27 0.28 7.78
CA TYR A 295 -25.00 0.60 6.57
C TYR A 295 -24.35 1.78 5.85
N VAL A 296 -24.28 1.69 4.54
CA VAL A 296 -23.96 2.83 3.68
C VAL A 296 -25.22 3.26 2.96
N LYS A 297 -25.67 4.48 3.22
CA LYS A 297 -26.89 5.05 2.68
C LYS A 297 -26.64 6.45 2.13
N ASP A 298 -27.50 6.91 1.24
CA ASP A 298 -27.50 8.31 0.84
C ASP A 298 -28.23 9.19 1.89
N SER A 299 -28.15 10.51 1.70
CA SER A 299 -28.82 11.49 2.58
C SER A 299 -30.35 11.42 2.52
N ASN A 300 -30.94 10.70 1.56
CA ASN A 300 -32.36 10.45 1.44
C ASN A 300 -32.79 9.14 2.11
N GLY A 301 -31.82 8.38 2.68
CA GLY A 301 -32.04 7.09 3.33
C GLY A 301 -32.00 5.88 2.37
N ASN A 302 -31.70 6.08 1.10
CA ASN A 302 -31.61 4.98 0.14
C ASN A 302 -30.30 4.19 0.37
N PRO A 303 -30.34 2.84 0.34
CA PRO A 303 -29.17 2.02 0.50
C PRO A 303 -28.23 2.13 -0.73
N ILE A 304 -26.94 2.09 -0.49
CA ILE A 304 -25.91 2.14 -1.55
C ILE A 304 -25.24 0.78 -1.61
N LYS A 305 -25.50 0.03 -2.68
CA LYS A 305 -24.91 -1.30 -2.94
C LYS A 305 -23.51 -1.16 -3.53
N GLY A 306 -22.62 -2.11 -3.19
CA GLY A 306 -21.32 -2.29 -3.84
C GLY A 306 -20.26 -1.28 -3.40
N VAL A 307 -20.49 -0.57 -2.29
CA VAL A 307 -19.48 0.30 -1.69
C VAL A 307 -18.43 -0.56 -0.99
N ALA A 308 -17.17 -0.39 -1.35
CA ALA A 308 -16.08 -1.05 -0.64
C ALA A 308 -15.95 -0.44 0.76
N VAL A 309 -15.88 -1.31 1.77
CA VAL A 309 -15.65 -0.95 3.17
C VAL A 309 -14.42 -1.69 3.67
N SER A 310 -13.54 -1.02 4.39
CA SER A 310 -12.25 -1.56 4.80
C SER A 310 -11.88 -1.15 6.23
N ASP A 311 -10.98 -1.94 6.82
CA ASP A 311 -10.26 -1.67 8.08
C ASP A 311 -8.77 -1.33 7.85
N GLY A 312 -8.34 -1.24 6.59
CA GLY A 312 -6.94 -1.07 6.18
C GLY A 312 -6.22 -2.38 5.84
N PHE A 313 -6.84 -3.53 6.10
CA PHE A 313 -6.30 -4.88 5.85
C PHE A 313 -7.22 -5.75 5.02
N SER A 314 -8.51 -5.66 5.28
CA SER A 314 -9.56 -6.41 4.58
C SER A 314 -10.51 -5.45 3.86
N VAL A 315 -11.12 -5.91 2.76
CA VAL A 315 -12.11 -5.13 2.01
C VAL A 315 -13.33 -5.99 1.75
N VAL A 316 -14.51 -5.46 2.09
CA VAL A 316 -15.81 -6.07 1.80
C VAL A 316 -16.68 -5.09 1.00
N ALA A 317 -17.74 -5.57 0.36
CA ALA A 317 -18.67 -4.71 -0.36
C ALA A 317 -20.05 -4.72 0.30
N THR A 318 -20.74 -3.58 0.31
CA THR A 318 -22.12 -3.49 0.77
C THR A 318 -23.08 -4.28 -0.11
N ASP A 319 -24.08 -4.91 0.50
CA ASP A 319 -25.14 -5.66 -0.16
C ASP A 319 -26.24 -4.73 -0.75
N ALA A 320 -27.34 -5.31 -1.27
CA ALA A 320 -28.45 -4.55 -1.84
C ALA A 320 -29.21 -3.67 -0.83
N LYS A 321 -29.02 -3.90 0.47
CA LYS A 321 -29.57 -3.09 1.56
C LYS A 321 -28.59 -2.03 2.07
N GLY A 322 -27.42 -1.91 1.41
CA GLY A 322 -26.32 -1.09 1.87
C GLY A 322 -25.61 -1.63 3.12
N TYR A 323 -25.90 -2.86 3.53
CA TYR A 323 -25.37 -3.50 4.73
C TYR A 323 -24.02 -4.16 4.44
N TYR A 324 -23.13 -4.14 5.43
CA TYR A 324 -21.88 -4.86 5.42
C TYR A 324 -21.54 -5.43 6.78
N THR A 325 -20.70 -6.46 6.79
CA THR A 325 -19.99 -6.96 7.96
C THR A 325 -18.52 -7.09 7.62
N LEU A 326 -17.64 -6.81 8.57
CA LEU A 326 -16.20 -6.82 8.41
C LEU A 326 -15.55 -7.35 9.68
N ASP A 327 -14.74 -8.41 9.57
CA ASP A 327 -13.87 -8.87 10.64
C ASP A 327 -12.63 -7.97 10.67
N VAL A 328 -12.44 -7.27 11.78
CA VAL A 328 -11.50 -6.15 11.87
C VAL A 328 -10.14 -6.63 12.37
N SER A 329 -9.07 -6.29 11.68
CA SER A 329 -7.71 -6.52 12.15
C SER A 329 -7.45 -5.85 13.50
N LYS A 330 -6.66 -6.50 14.36
CA LYS A 330 -6.18 -5.91 15.62
C LYS A 330 -5.44 -4.58 15.42
N ASP A 331 -4.80 -4.43 14.27
CA ASP A 331 -4.02 -3.24 13.88
C ASP A 331 -4.88 -2.15 13.24
N CYS A 332 -6.19 -2.37 13.13
CA CYS A 332 -7.15 -1.42 12.60
C CYS A 332 -7.16 -0.11 13.39
N TRP A 333 -7.13 1.02 12.67
CA TRP A 333 -7.24 2.35 13.26
C TRP A 333 -8.52 3.06 12.87
N TYR A 334 -9.05 2.72 11.68
CA TYR A 334 -10.27 3.27 11.11
C TYR A 334 -11.08 2.21 10.39
N ILE A 335 -12.42 2.35 10.43
CA ILE A 335 -13.33 1.75 9.47
C ILE A 335 -13.66 2.83 8.44
N TYR A 336 -13.52 2.53 7.16
CA TYR A 336 -13.68 3.50 6.10
C TYR A 336 -14.25 2.92 4.82
N ILE A 337 -14.70 3.80 3.93
CA ILE A 337 -15.31 3.43 2.66
C ILE A 337 -14.49 3.98 1.48
N SER A 338 -14.49 3.26 0.35
CA SER A 338 -14.11 3.83 -0.94
C SER A 338 -15.27 4.67 -1.46
N LEU A 339 -15.07 6.00 -1.55
CA LEU A 339 -16.15 6.92 -1.95
C LEU A 339 -16.61 6.66 -3.38
N PRO A 340 -17.89 6.38 -3.62
CA PRO A 340 -18.42 6.21 -4.97
C PRO A 340 -18.46 7.54 -5.75
N ALA A 341 -18.35 7.49 -7.07
CA ALA A 341 -18.23 8.66 -7.92
C ALA A 341 -19.51 9.53 -8.00
N GLU A 342 -20.65 8.97 -7.63
CA GLU A 342 -21.97 9.62 -7.67
C GLU A 342 -22.23 10.52 -6.47
N TYR A 343 -21.31 10.56 -5.49
CA TYR A 343 -21.54 11.24 -4.21
C TYR A 343 -20.46 12.31 -3.96
N ASP A 344 -20.88 13.38 -3.26
CA ASP A 344 -19.94 14.43 -2.81
C ASP A 344 -18.93 13.86 -1.81
N VAL A 345 -17.76 14.49 -1.73
CA VAL A 345 -16.74 14.16 -0.74
C VAL A 345 -17.13 14.77 0.61
N PRO A 346 -17.53 13.95 1.61
CA PRO A 346 -17.81 14.48 2.94
C PRO A 346 -16.52 15.06 3.53
N THR A 347 -16.66 16.19 4.24
CA THR A 347 -15.52 16.83 4.89
C THR A 347 -15.78 17.04 6.38
N ASN A 348 -14.73 16.92 7.20
CA ASN A 348 -14.76 17.24 8.62
C ASN A 348 -14.69 18.76 8.87
N SER A 349 -14.61 19.16 10.16
CA SER A 349 -14.50 20.56 10.56
C SER A 349 -13.21 21.26 10.07
N TYR A 350 -12.19 20.49 9.71
CA TYR A 350 -10.94 20.96 9.12
C TYR A 350 -10.99 20.99 7.58
N GLY A 351 -12.16 20.76 6.98
CA GLY A 351 -12.34 20.75 5.54
C GLY A 351 -11.63 19.62 4.80
N GLN A 352 -11.20 18.58 5.51
CA GLN A 352 -10.56 17.40 4.95
C GLN A 352 -11.59 16.34 4.58
N PRO A 353 -11.33 15.50 3.55
CA PRO A 353 -12.14 14.33 3.24
C PRO A 353 -12.33 13.45 4.48
N CYS A 354 -13.60 13.12 4.78
CA CYS A 354 -13.97 12.35 5.98
C CYS A 354 -14.82 11.13 5.58
N PHE A 355 -14.18 10.15 4.98
CA PHE A 355 -14.75 8.88 4.52
C PHE A 355 -14.49 7.73 5.50
N PHE A 356 -14.04 8.03 6.71
CA PHE A 356 -13.57 7.09 7.73
C PHE A 356 -14.12 7.43 9.11
N LYS A 357 -14.13 6.44 9.99
CA LYS A 357 -14.51 6.55 11.41
C LYS A 357 -13.46 5.87 12.27
N LYS A 358 -13.09 6.50 13.39
CA LYS A 358 -12.10 5.97 14.32
C LYS A 358 -12.57 4.63 14.92
N TYR A 359 -11.66 3.67 14.97
CA TYR A 359 -11.84 2.37 15.61
C TYR A 359 -10.87 2.24 16.81
N PRO A 360 -11.26 1.57 17.93
CA PRO A 360 -12.62 1.15 18.21
C PRO A 360 -13.53 2.32 18.63
N SER A 361 -14.84 2.11 18.56
CA SER A 361 -15.85 2.99 19.14
C SER A 361 -16.66 2.25 20.21
N ASN A 362 -17.55 2.98 20.89
CA ASN A 362 -18.41 2.39 21.92
C ASN A 362 -19.49 1.42 21.36
N THR A 363 -19.56 1.26 20.04
CA THR A 363 -20.52 0.39 19.36
C THR A 363 -19.80 -0.30 18.20
N PRO A 364 -20.15 -1.57 17.89
CA PRO A 364 -19.61 -2.26 16.71
C PRO A 364 -20.24 -1.80 15.39
N GLN A 365 -21.16 -0.82 15.42
CA GLN A 365 -21.87 -0.33 14.25
C GLN A 365 -21.20 0.93 13.69
N TYR A 366 -20.86 0.91 12.38
CA TYR A 366 -20.22 2.01 11.67
C TYR A 366 -21.03 2.33 10.41
N ASP A 367 -21.96 3.26 10.52
CA ASP A 367 -22.80 3.68 9.39
C ASP A 367 -22.18 4.86 8.65
N PHE A 368 -22.37 4.90 7.32
CA PHE A 368 -21.92 6.01 6.47
C PHE A 368 -23.13 6.59 5.71
N THR A 369 -23.19 7.94 5.68
CA THR A 369 -24.20 8.66 4.93
C THR A 369 -23.55 9.56 3.91
N LEU A 370 -23.92 9.42 2.64
CA LEU A 370 -23.33 10.14 1.52
C LEU A 370 -24.35 11.06 0.86
N THR A 371 -23.93 12.25 0.45
CA THR A 371 -24.78 13.20 -0.27
C THR A 371 -24.62 12.97 -1.77
N PRO A 372 -25.71 12.65 -2.50
CA PRO A 372 -25.64 12.51 -3.95
C PRO A 372 -25.19 13.81 -4.63
N LEU A 373 -24.34 13.70 -5.64
CA LEU A 373 -23.99 14.84 -6.50
C LEU A 373 -25.19 15.31 -7.29
N THR A 374 -25.37 16.61 -7.37
CA THR A 374 -26.38 17.21 -8.26
C THR A 374 -26.00 16.94 -9.71
N GLY A 375 -26.82 16.13 -10.39
CA GLY A 375 -26.54 15.68 -11.76
C GLY A 375 -25.83 14.32 -11.85
N GLY A 376 -25.58 13.65 -10.72
CA GLY A 376 -24.96 12.34 -10.66
C GLY A 376 -23.45 12.36 -10.91
N LYS A 377 -22.92 11.24 -11.38
CA LYS A 377 -21.49 11.06 -11.67
C LYS A 377 -20.96 12.08 -12.68
N GLU A 378 -19.86 12.72 -12.35
CA GLU A 378 -19.22 13.73 -13.18
C GLU A 378 -18.65 13.13 -14.46
N LYS A 379 -18.90 13.81 -15.59
CA LYS A 379 -18.37 13.38 -16.90
C LYS A 379 -16.96 13.87 -17.10
N LYS A 380 -16.64 15.06 -16.58
CA LYS A 380 -15.33 15.70 -16.67
C LYS A 380 -14.98 16.33 -15.33
N TRP A 381 -13.77 16.13 -14.87
CA TRP A 381 -13.29 16.56 -13.56
C TRP A 381 -11.77 16.70 -13.58
N ALA A 382 -11.18 17.34 -12.56
CA ALA A 382 -9.74 17.52 -12.45
C ALA A 382 -9.20 16.90 -11.16
N LEU A 383 -8.11 16.12 -11.27
CA LEU A 383 -7.26 15.74 -10.16
C LEU A 383 -6.10 16.72 -10.08
N VAL A 384 -5.92 17.36 -8.94
CA VAL A 384 -4.83 18.31 -8.68
C VAL A 384 -3.88 17.69 -7.66
N THR A 385 -2.62 17.51 -8.01
CA THR A 385 -1.66 16.79 -7.17
C THR A 385 -0.61 17.73 -6.60
N PHE A 386 -0.29 17.55 -5.32
CA PHE A 386 0.66 18.37 -4.58
C PHE A 386 1.78 17.48 -4.03
N ALA A 387 2.93 17.49 -4.68
CA ALA A 387 4.10 16.80 -4.18
C ALA A 387 4.85 17.67 -3.16
N ASP A 388 5.34 17.05 -2.10
CA ASP A 388 6.37 17.58 -1.21
C ASP A 388 6.12 19.05 -0.77
N PRO A 389 5.02 19.35 -0.08
CA PRO A 389 4.80 20.70 0.47
C PRO A 389 5.86 21.11 1.50
N GLN A 390 6.32 20.24 2.34
CA GLN A 390 7.49 20.31 3.24
C GLN A 390 7.78 21.69 3.84
N VAL A 391 6.94 22.19 4.74
CA VAL A 391 7.16 23.48 5.42
C VAL A 391 8.10 23.32 6.62
N PRO A 392 9.34 23.84 6.58
CA PRO A 392 10.32 23.71 7.67
C PRO A 392 10.40 24.94 8.58
N SER A 393 9.74 26.06 8.27
CA SER A 393 9.88 27.32 8.99
C SER A 393 8.68 28.23 8.82
N ASP A 394 8.54 29.24 9.69
CA ASP A 394 7.50 30.28 9.57
C ASP A 394 7.58 31.05 8.25
N ALA A 395 8.80 31.29 7.74
CA ALA A 395 8.98 31.94 6.44
C ALA A 395 8.43 31.07 5.30
N SER A 396 8.67 29.77 5.34
CA SER A 396 8.12 28.81 4.39
C SER A 396 6.61 28.69 4.53
N LEU A 397 6.08 28.62 5.74
CA LEU A 397 4.64 28.60 6.01
C LEU A 397 3.96 29.86 5.47
N LYS A 398 4.59 31.01 5.59
CA LYS A 398 4.09 32.27 5.03
C LYS A 398 4.00 32.20 3.50
N ARG A 399 4.99 31.63 2.83
CA ARG A 399 4.96 31.42 1.38
C ARG A 399 3.87 30.42 0.98
N PHE A 400 3.77 29.31 1.71
CA PHE A 400 2.72 28.34 1.50
C PHE A 400 1.32 28.97 1.56
N ASN A 401 1.03 29.71 2.63
CA ASN A 401 -0.29 30.32 2.85
C ASN A 401 -0.57 31.53 1.94
N ASN A 402 0.43 32.31 1.54
CA ASN A 402 0.24 33.57 0.81
C ASN A 402 0.56 33.49 -0.68
N GLU A 403 1.28 32.44 -1.12
CA GLU A 403 1.65 32.26 -2.53
C GLU A 403 1.01 30.99 -3.11
N ALA A 404 1.31 29.82 -2.52
CA ALA A 404 0.89 28.54 -3.09
C ALA A 404 -0.63 28.32 -2.99
N ILE A 405 -1.20 28.41 -1.79
CA ILE A 405 -2.63 28.16 -1.57
C ILE A 405 -3.52 29.11 -2.38
N PRO A 406 -3.28 30.45 -2.38
CA PRO A 406 -4.07 31.36 -3.23
C PRO A 406 -3.90 31.08 -4.73
N GLY A 407 -2.69 30.75 -5.18
CA GLY A 407 -2.44 30.40 -6.59
C GLY A 407 -3.21 29.15 -7.03
N VAL A 408 -3.18 28.10 -6.23
CA VAL A 408 -3.98 26.89 -6.44
C VAL A 408 -5.46 27.20 -6.48
N LYS A 409 -5.97 27.93 -5.48
CA LYS A 409 -7.38 28.29 -5.40
C LYS A 409 -7.84 29.08 -6.63
N ALA A 410 -7.05 30.06 -7.06
CA ALA A 410 -7.38 30.86 -8.23
C ALA A 410 -7.52 29.98 -9.49
N TYR A 411 -6.60 29.06 -9.69
CA TYR A 411 -6.64 28.16 -10.84
C TYR A 411 -7.80 27.17 -10.76
N CYS A 412 -8.03 26.54 -9.61
CA CYS A 412 -9.17 25.64 -9.42
C CYS A 412 -10.51 26.36 -9.63
N SER A 413 -10.61 27.64 -9.21
CA SER A 413 -11.81 28.43 -9.46
C SER A 413 -12.06 28.68 -10.96
N GLN A 414 -11.01 28.81 -11.77
CA GLN A 414 -11.16 28.90 -13.23
C GLN A 414 -11.70 27.58 -13.83
N LEU A 415 -11.16 26.45 -13.42
CA LEU A 415 -11.65 25.13 -13.86
C LEU A 415 -13.12 24.93 -13.46
N GLN A 416 -13.46 25.21 -12.21
CA GLN A 416 -14.83 25.10 -11.68
C GLN A 416 -15.80 26.03 -12.40
N SER A 417 -15.39 27.27 -12.71
CA SER A 417 -16.18 28.20 -13.51
C SER A 417 -16.42 27.71 -14.94
N SER A 418 -15.55 26.83 -15.44
CA SER A 418 -15.70 26.15 -16.72
C SER A 418 -16.46 24.80 -16.60
N GLY A 419 -17.07 24.52 -15.45
CA GLY A 419 -17.84 23.31 -15.21
C GLY A 419 -16.98 22.07 -14.92
N ILE A 420 -15.71 22.23 -14.55
CA ILE A 420 -14.80 21.13 -14.22
C ILE A 420 -14.55 21.13 -12.70
N PRO A 421 -15.22 20.28 -11.93
CA PRO A 421 -14.97 20.14 -10.49
C PRO A 421 -13.55 19.64 -10.23
N CYS A 422 -12.97 20.09 -9.11
CA CYS A 422 -11.59 19.80 -8.74
C CYS A 422 -11.52 18.95 -7.46
N TYR A 423 -10.60 18.00 -7.45
CA TYR A 423 -10.24 17.15 -6.31
C TYR A 423 -8.74 17.17 -6.13
N GLY A 424 -8.28 17.41 -4.91
CA GLY A 424 -6.85 17.44 -4.61
C GLY A 424 -6.36 16.15 -3.98
N ILE A 425 -5.08 15.85 -4.18
CA ILE A 425 -4.35 14.82 -3.44
C ILE A 425 -2.90 15.25 -3.24
N THR A 426 -2.40 15.15 -1.99
CA THR A 426 -0.96 15.30 -1.76
C THR A 426 -0.24 14.01 -2.12
N LEU A 427 1.03 14.12 -2.46
CA LEU A 427 1.89 12.98 -2.79
C LEU A 427 2.95 12.74 -1.70
N GLY A 428 2.59 12.99 -0.44
CA GLY A 428 3.46 12.81 0.71
C GLY A 428 4.40 13.98 0.99
N ASP A 429 5.16 13.83 2.05
CA ASP A 429 6.05 14.85 2.60
C ASP A 429 5.32 16.18 2.84
N ILE A 430 4.19 16.08 3.53
CA ILE A 430 3.33 17.23 3.85
C ILE A 430 4.07 18.16 4.81
N ILE A 431 4.84 17.57 5.74
CA ILE A 431 5.69 18.28 6.70
C ILE A 431 7.16 18.01 6.40
N SER A 432 8.05 18.87 6.88
CA SER A 432 9.48 18.74 6.61
C SER A 432 10.17 17.68 7.46
N ASN A 433 9.70 17.47 8.70
CA ASN A 433 10.25 16.48 9.62
C ASN A 433 9.24 16.19 10.74
N GLY A 434 8.53 15.08 10.64
CA GLY A 434 7.57 14.63 11.64
C GLY A 434 8.16 14.26 12.99
N ASP A 435 9.45 14.06 13.01
CA ASP A 435 10.24 13.56 14.10
C ASP A 435 10.84 14.62 15.03
N SER A 436 10.85 15.90 14.66
CA SER A 436 11.35 16.93 15.51
C SER A 436 10.21 17.65 16.23
N LYS A 437 10.33 17.82 17.54
CA LYS A 437 9.40 18.62 18.36
C LYS A 437 9.22 20.04 17.83
N ASN A 438 10.17 20.53 17.05
CA ASN A 438 10.13 21.88 16.49
C ASN A 438 9.42 21.96 15.14
N THR A 439 9.33 20.88 14.38
CA THR A 439 8.72 20.84 13.06
C THR A 439 7.37 20.14 13.04
N GLY A 440 7.04 19.33 14.04
CA GLY A 440 5.68 18.90 14.33
C GLY A 440 4.73 20.06 14.61
N ALA A 441 5.27 21.25 14.93
CA ALA A 441 4.51 22.48 15.09
C ALA A 441 3.72 22.89 13.84
N TYR A 442 4.22 22.59 12.64
CA TYR A 442 3.56 22.97 11.38
C TYR A 442 2.54 21.95 10.87
N ARG A 443 2.36 20.83 11.53
CA ARG A 443 1.42 19.78 11.09
C ARG A 443 -0.02 20.27 11.05
N ASP A 444 -0.45 20.96 12.11
CA ASP A 444 -1.77 21.59 12.16
C ASP A 444 -1.91 22.70 11.13
N ASP A 445 -0.88 23.54 10.97
CA ASP A 445 -0.86 24.60 9.97
C ASP A 445 -0.98 24.07 8.54
N MET A 446 -0.33 22.95 8.23
CA MET A 446 -0.41 22.30 6.93
C MET A 446 -1.80 21.69 6.70
N ARG A 447 -2.37 21.02 7.72
CA ARG A 447 -3.76 20.57 7.68
C ARG A 447 -4.71 21.73 7.39
N ASP A 448 -4.58 22.81 8.15
CA ASP A 448 -5.44 23.97 8.02
C ASP A 448 -5.18 24.76 6.72
N GLY A 449 -3.98 24.68 6.15
CA GLY A 449 -3.64 25.23 4.84
C GLY A 449 -4.37 24.52 3.70
N PHE A 450 -4.48 23.20 3.76
CA PHE A 450 -5.24 22.39 2.80
C PHE A 450 -6.76 22.33 3.09
N HIS A 451 -7.28 23.17 3.98
CA HIS A 451 -8.71 23.26 4.23
C HIS A 451 -9.49 23.56 2.94
N LYS A 452 -10.58 22.80 2.68
CA LYS A 452 -11.42 22.92 1.47
C LYS A 452 -11.78 24.37 1.13
N SER A 453 -12.10 25.22 2.12
CA SER A 453 -12.43 26.62 1.90
C SER A 453 -11.25 27.49 1.48
N LYS A 454 -10.03 27.14 1.87
CA LYS A 454 -8.81 27.85 1.49
C LYS A 454 -8.32 27.43 0.10
N VAL A 455 -8.33 26.14 -0.20
CA VAL A 455 -7.84 25.59 -1.47
C VAL A 455 -8.92 25.59 -2.56
N GLY A 456 -10.19 25.55 -2.17
CA GLY A 456 -11.34 25.52 -3.09
C GLY A 456 -11.81 24.12 -3.47
N MET A 457 -11.23 23.06 -2.90
CA MET A 457 -11.57 21.67 -3.17
C MET A 457 -11.20 20.79 -1.97
N PRO A 458 -11.80 19.57 -1.83
CA PRO A 458 -11.33 18.58 -0.87
C PRO A 458 -9.96 18.05 -1.31
N VAL A 459 -9.02 17.88 -0.35
CA VAL A 459 -7.66 17.37 -0.62
C VAL A 459 -7.41 16.13 0.20
N PHE A 460 -7.26 14.99 -0.48
CA PHE A 460 -6.84 13.73 0.08
C PHE A 460 -5.34 13.74 0.41
N GLN A 461 -4.87 12.87 1.29
CA GLN A 461 -3.50 12.90 1.76
C GLN A 461 -2.81 11.56 1.57
N VAL A 462 -1.61 11.54 1.01
CA VAL A 462 -0.69 10.40 0.96
C VAL A 462 0.44 10.67 1.95
N MET A 463 0.90 9.65 2.63
CA MET A 463 1.99 9.75 3.59
C MET A 463 3.36 9.64 2.89
N GLY A 464 4.26 10.59 3.15
CA GLY A 464 5.65 10.58 2.72
C GLY A 464 6.63 10.14 3.83
N ASN A 465 7.93 10.05 3.50
CA ASN A 465 8.93 9.61 4.47
C ASN A 465 9.22 10.63 5.57
N HIS A 466 8.94 11.92 5.35
CA HIS A 466 9.04 12.95 6.37
C HIS A 466 7.80 13.05 7.26
N ASP A 467 6.68 12.41 6.91
CA ASP A 467 5.41 12.47 7.65
C ASP A 467 5.33 11.47 8.81
N ASN A 468 6.38 10.68 9.06
CA ASN A 468 6.38 9.70 10.14
C ASN A 468 6.41 10.34 11.53
N THR A 469 5.95 9.60 12.51
CA THR A 469 5.79 10.05 13.89
C THR A 469 7.08 10.13 14.66
N HIS A 470 8.08 9.32 14.29
CA HIS A 470 9.27 9.13 15.10
C HIS A 470 10.55 9.07 14.30
N TYR A 471 11.39 10.01 14.57
CA TYR A 471 12.75 10.06 14.05
C TYR A 471 13.80 9.51 15.03
N ASN A 472 13.51 9.49 16.31
CA ASN A 472 14.50 9.16 17.32
C ASN A 472 14.14 7.85 18.02
N SER A 473 14.94 6.80 17.77
CA SER A 473 14.80 5.47 18.37
C SER A 473 14.88 5.44 19.92
N SER A 474 15.27 6.55 20.56
CA SER A 474 15.35 6.65 22.02
C SER A 474 14.03 7.08 22.68
N ASN A 475 12.97 7.35 21.92
CA ASN A 475 11.70 7.76 22.49
C ASN A 475 10.54 7.01 21.79
N PRO A 476 10.18 5.79 22.21
CA PRO A 476 9.03 5.08 21.69
C PRO A 476 7.77 5.80 22.15
N ILE A 477 7.25 6.76 21.37
CA ILE A 477 6.10 7.58 21.75
C ILE A 477 4.78 6.82 21.57
N TYR A 478 4.73 5.79 20.73
CA TYR A 478 3.56 4.95 20.56
C TYR A 478 3.82 3.50 21.00
N ALA A 479 3.92 3.30 22.30
CA ALA A 479 3.51 2.03 22.88
C ALA A 479 1.97 1.97 22.93
N ASP A 480 1.29 2.22 21.83
CA ASP A 480 -0.11 1.88 21.70
C ASP A 480 -0.18 0.36 21.52
N GLU A 481 -0.91 -0.31 22.38
CA GLU A 481 -1.15 -1.76 22.34
C GLU A 481 -1.63 -2.26 20.96
N ARG A 482 -2.15 -1.37 20.12
CA ARG A 482 -2.60 -1.63 18.75
C ARG A 482 -1.54 -1.43 17.68
N SER A 483 -0.35 -0.98 18.01
CA SER A 483 0.74 -0.80 17.05
C SER A 483 1.75 -1.94 17.20
N SER A 484 1.49 -3.06 16.55
CA SER A 484 2.29 -4.28 16.70
C SER A 484 3.67 -4.23 16.05
N THR A 485 3.92 -3.20 15.22
CA THR A 485 5.19 -3.04 14.51
C THR A 485 5.62 -1.57 14.45
N PHE A 486 6.90 -1.32 14.18
CA PHE A 486 7.41 0.02 13.88
C PHE A 486 6.70 0.66 12.69
N GLU A 487 6.30 -0.14 11.72
CA GLU A 487 5.57 0.29 10.54
C GLU A 487 4.25 0.98 10.90
N LEU A 488 3.50 0.38 11.79
CA LEU A 488 2.23 0.92 12.25
C LEU A 488 2.44 2.13 13.16
N ALA A 489 3.41 2.06 14.08
CA ALA A 489 3.73 3.19 14.95
C ALA A 489 4.15 4.42 14.14
N ALA A 490 4.91 4.25 13.05
CA ALA A 490 5.37 5.34 12.21
C ALA A 490 4.24 6.17 11.59
N GLN A 491 3.11 5.54 11.30
CA GLN A 491 2.00 6.19 10.57
C GLN A 491 0.92 6.80 11.47
N ARG A 492 0.90 6.49 12.78
CA ARG A 492 -0.24 6.81 13.67
C ARG A 492 -0.56 8.31 13.78
N GLU A 493 0.43 9.19 13.89
CA GLU A 493 0.15 10.63 13.92
C GLU A 493 -0.38 11.15 12.58
N HIS A 494 0.12 10.62 11.47
CA HIS A 494 -0.43 10.93 10.16
C HIS A 494 -1.89 10.45 10.07
N GLU A 495 -2.17 9.23 10.49
CA GLU A 495 -3.52 8.68 10.52
C GLU A 495 -4.47 9.46 11.44
N ASP A 496 -4.01 9.88 12.61
CA ASP A 496 -4.83 10.67 13.53
C ASP A 496 -5.18 12.05 12.97
N MET A 497 -4.34 12.60 12.11
CA MET A 497 -4.57 13.90 11.50
C MET A 497 -5.33 13.83 10.17
N PHE A 498 -5.02 12.84 9.32
CA PHE A 498 -5.45 12.82 7.93
C PHE A 498 -6.32 11.60 7.58
N GLY A 499 -6.40 10.60 8.45
CA GLY A 499 -7.12 9.36 8.20
C GLY A 499 -6.25 8.24 7.62
N PRO A 500 -6.86 7.19 7.03
CA PRO A 500 -6.16 6.00 6.55
C PRO A 500 -5.03 6.30 5.57
N VAL A 501 -3.92 5.58 5.66
CA VAL A 501 -2.77 5.70 4.75
C VAL A 501 -2.88 4.84 3.49
N ASN A 502 -3.80 3.87 3.48
CA ASN A 502 -4.15 3.06 2.32
C ASN A 502 -5.66 3.19 2.12
N TYR A 503 -6.08 3.80 1.05
CA TYR A 503 -7.49 4.06 0.77
C TYR A 503 -7.74 4.24 -0.72
N SER A 504 -9.01 4.24 -1.12
CA SER A 504 -9.42 4.53 -2.48
C SER A 504 -10.66 5.42 -2.52
N PHE A 505 -10.88 6.05 -3.66
CA PHE A 505 -12.10 6.80 -3.98
C PHE A 505 -12.32 6.84 -5.49
N ASN A 506 -13.53 7.15 -5.92
CA ASN A 506 -13.88 7.15 -7.33
C ASN A 506 -14.32 8.54 -7.80
N ARG A 507 -13.90 8.94 -9.01
CA ARG A 507 -14.42 10.12 -9.74
C ARG A 507 -14.63 9.76 -11.21
N GLY A 508 -15.79 10.12 -11.74
CA GLY A 508 -16.16 9.63 -13.09
C GLY A 508 -16.06 8.10 -13.15
N ASP A 509 -15.40 7.58 -14.17
CA ASP A 509 -15.12 6.15 -14.32
C ASP A 509 -13.68 5.80 -13.95
N VAL A 510 -13.09 6.56 -13.03
CA VAL A 510 -11.71 6.38 -12.56
C VAL A 510 -11.71 5.98 -11.08
N HIS A 511 -10.91 4.97 -10.78
CA HIS A 511 -10.63 4.52 -9.41
C HIS A 511 -9.27 5.05 -8.97
N ILE A 512 -9.23 5.86 -7.93
CA ILE A 512 -8.04 6.55 -7.43
C ILE A 512 -7.67 5.96 -6.08
N ILE A 513 -6.40 5.59 -5.93
CA ILE A 513 -5.86 4.90 -4.76
C ILE A 513 -4.76 5.77 -4.16
N GLY A 514 -4.83 6.05 -2.87
CA GLY A 514 -3.73 6.63 -2.09
C GLY A 514 -3.08 5.55 -1.23
N MET A 515 -1.78 5.34 -1.37
CA MET A 515 -1.05 4.35 -0.59
C MET A 515 0.30 4.85 -0.11
N ARG A 516 0.67 4.47 1.10
CA ARG A 516 2.03 4.62 1.60
C ARG A 516 2.93 3.56 0.94
N ASP A 517 4.05 3.99 0.34
CA ASP A 517 5.05 3.12 -0.31
C ASP A 517 6.42 3.17 0.37
N ILE A 518 6.42 3.37 1.69
CA ILE A 518 7.59 3.48 2.54
C ILE A 518 7.56 2.36 3.57
N VAL A 519 8.65 1.60 3.67
CA VAL A 519 8.83 0.50 4.62
C VAL A 519 9.95 0.84 5.59
N TYR A 520 9.63 0.98 6.87
CA TYR A 520 10.58 1.19 7.95
C TYR A 520 10.97 -0.17 8.55
N SER A 521 12.23 -0.57 8.56
CA SER A 521 12.60 -1.92 8.96
C SER A 521 12.97 -2.08 10.43
N THR A 522 13.67 -1.10 11.04
CA THR A 522 14.19 -1.22 12.41
C THR A 522 14.29 0.09 13.17
N ASN A 523 14.17 1.22 12.50
CA ASN A 523 14.11 2.54 13.12
C ASN A 523 13.19 3.45 12.31
N LEU A 524 12.71 4.50 12.95
CA LEU A 524 11.72 5.44 12.38
C LEU A 524 12.36 6.70 11.81
N SER A 525 13.68 6.67 11.52
CA SER A 525 14.36 7.79 10.89
C SER A 525 13.82 8.04 9.48
N SER A 526 13.58 9.31 9.13
CA SER A 526 13.17 9.71 7.78
C SER A 526 14.16 9.29 6.69
N GLY A 527 15.40 9.00 7.05
CA GLY A 527 16.43 8.46 6.16
C GLY A 527 16.64 6.96 6.24
N SER A 528 15.90 6.24 7.10
CA SER A 528 16.08 4.79 7.33
C SER A 528 14.87 4.00 6.88
N TYR A 529 14.52 4.11 5.62
CA TYR A 529 13.40 3.41 5.01
C TYR A 529 13.84 2.72 3.71
N LYS A 530 12.98 1.82 3.26
CA LYS A 530 13.06 1.24 1.92
C LYS A 530 11.80 1.60 1.15
N LYS A 531 11.95 1.80 -0.14
CA LYS A 531 10.83 1.95 -1.06
C LYS A 531 10.11 0.61 -1.24
N GLY A 532 8.79 0.63 -1.29
CA GLY A 532 7.96 -0.54 -1.54
C GLY A 532 6.77 -0.64 -0.60
N PHE A 533 6.08 -1.77 -0.68
CA PHE A 533 4.85 -2.04 0.06
C PHE A 533 5.03 -3.20 1.02
N LEU A 534 4.21 -3.24 2.07
CA LEU A 534 4.07 -4.40 2.94
C LEU A 534 3.19 -5.47 2.26
N ALA A 535 3.34 -6.72 2.67
CA ALA A 535 2.47 -7.81 2.21
C ALA A 535 0.99 -7.51 2.47
N SER A 536 0.67 -6.95 3.63
CA SER A 536 -0.71 -6.56 4.00
C SER A 536 -1.28 -5.47 3.08
N GLN A 537 -0.46 -4.50 2.66
CA GLN A 537 -0.88 -3.46 1.71
C GLN A 537 -1.15 -4.04 0.32
N TYR A 538 -0.30 -4.97 -0.15
CA TYR A 538 -0.52 -5.65 -1.42
C TYR A 538 -1.80 -6.51 -1.39
N GLU A 539 -2.06 -7.24 -0.30
CA GLU A 539 -3.28 -8.02 -0.14
C GLU A 539 -4.53 -7.13 -0.04
N TRP A 540 -4.43 -5.98 0.64
CA TRP A 540 -5.49 -4.97 0.65
C TRP A 540 -5.78 -4.45 -0.76
N LEU A 541 -4.75 -4.07 -1.51
CA LEU A 541 -4.89 -3.55 -2.88
C LEU A 541 -5.54 -4.58 -3.82
N LYS A 542 -5.18 -5.86 -3.70
CA LYS A 542 -5.83 -6.94 -4.47
C LYS A 542 -7.33 -7.01 -4.21
N GLN A 543 -7.74 -6.89 -2.95
CA GLN A 543 -9.15 -6.95 -2.55
C GLN A 543 -9.92 -5.71 -3.04
N ASP A 544 -9.36 -4.53 -2.87
CA ASP A 544 -9.94 -3.27 -3.35
C ASP A 544 -10.13 -3.30 -4.87
N LEU A 545 -9.07 -3.61 -5.59
CA LEU A 545 -9.08 -3.71 -7.05
C LEU A 545 -9.98 -4.86 -7.59
N ALA A 546 -10.23 -5.90 -6.81
CA ALA A 546 -11.16 -6.97 -7.22
C ALA A 546 -12.61 -6.47 -7.36
N LEU A 547 -12.96 -5.37 -6.71
CA LEU A 547 -14.27 -4.72 -6.81
C LEU A 547 -14.36 -3.73 -7.98
N VAL A 548 -13.25 -3.46 -8.67
CA VAL A 548 -13.16 -2.48 -9.76
C VAL A 548 -13.24 -3.17 -11.12
N PRO A 549 -14.17 -2.82 -12.00
CA PRO A 549 -14.21 -3.37 -13.37
C PRO A 549 -12.93 -3.08 -14.15
N LYS A 550 -12.40 -4.08 -14.86
CA LYS A 550 -11.15 -3.96 -15.61
C LYS A 550 -11.22 -2.95 -16.78
N SER A 551 -12.40 -2.52 -17.18
CA SER A 551 -12.63 -1.46 -18.17
C SER A 551 -12.44 -0.04 -17.63
N LYS A 552 -12.28 0.13 -16.32
CA LYS A 552 -12.00 1.43 -15.71
C LYS A 552 -10.52 1.76 -15.75
N MET A 553 -10.22 3.04 -15.69
CA MET A 553 -8.87 3.53 -15.39
C MET A 553 -8.61 3.42 -13.89
N VAL A 554 -7.38 3.05 -13.53
CA VAL A 554 -6.89 3.06 -12.14
C VAL A 554 -5.72 4.02 -12.02
N VAL A 555 -5.69 4.78 -10.91
CA VAL A 555 -4.63 5.75 -10.60
C VAL A 555 -4.11 5.46 -9.22
N LEU A 556 -2.83 5.10 -9.12
CA LEU A 556 -2.14 4.89 -7.85
C LEU A 556 -1.31 6.13 -7.51
N CYS A 557 -1.66 6.79 -6.42
CA CYS A 557 -0.92 7.92 -5.86
C CYS A 557 -0.06 7.44 -4.70
N VAL A 558 1.25 7.61 -4.82
CA VAL A 558 2.27 7.20 -3.85
C VAL A 558 3.25 8.36 -3.61
N HIS A 559 4.12 8.21 -2.62
CA HIS A 559 5.16 9.23 -2.41
C HIS A 559 6.38 9.00 -3.28
N ILE A 560 6.95 7.80 -3.28
CA ILE A 560 8.19 7.49 -3.99
C ILE A 560 7.87 6.87 -5.35
N GLN A 561 8.57 7.29 -6.38
CA GLN A 561 8.42 6.73 -7.72
C GLN A 561 8.66 5.20 -7.74
N LEU A 562 7.86 4.47 -8.49
CA LEU A 562 8.00 3.02 -8.63
C LEU A 562 9.07 2.60 -9.63
N LEU A 563 9.49 3.54 -10.46
CA LEU A 563 10.53 3.34 -11.46
C LEU A 563 11.85 2.79 -10.89
N ASN A 564 12.49 1.88 -11.62
CA ASN A 564 13.80 1.27 -11.31
C ASN A 564 13.87 0.66 -9.90
N SER A 565 12.79 0.07 -9.45
CA SER A 565 12.70 -0.35 -8.09
C SER A 565 12.90 -1.85 -7.91
N THR A 566 13.78 -2.19 -7.00
CA THR A 566 13.92 -3.52 -6.40
C THR A 566 13.18 -3.60 -5.06
N GLY A 567 12.25 -2.68 -4.80
CA GLY A 567 11.48 -2.62 -3.55
C GLY A 567 10.46 -3.74 -3.44
N ASN A 568 10.06 -4.04 -2.20
CA ASN A 568 9.08 -5.08 -1.90
C ASN A 568 7.74 -4.81 -2.61
N TYR A 569 7.18 -5.81 -3.26
CA TYR A 569 5.86 -5.81 -3.92
C TYR A 569 5.65 -4.78 -5.03
N ILE A 570 6.68 -4.07 -5.50
CA ILE A 570 6.51 -3.06 -6.55
C ILE A 570 6.14 -3.71 -7.88
N GLN A 571 6.83 -4.80 -8.24
CA GLN A 571 6.54 -5.51 -9.48
C GLN A 571 5.12 -6.11 -9.46
N GLU A 572 4.72 -6.67 -8.32
CA GLU A 572 3.40 -7.26 -8.11
C GLU A 572 2.31 -6.19 -8.20
N VAL A 573 2.53 -5.00 -7.65
CA VAL A 573 1.62 -3.85 -7.76
C VAL A 573 1.50 -3.41 -9.22
N LEU A 574 2.62 -3.23 -9.94
CA LEU A 574 2.59 -2.90 -11.37
C LEU A 574 1.83 -3.96 -12.19
N ASN A 575 2.00 -5.24 -11.88
CA ASN A 575 1.27 -6.34 -12.50
C ASN A 575 -0.25 -6.29 -12.22
N LEU A 576 -0.67 -5.82 -11.07
CA LEU A 576 -2.09 -5.61 -10.75
C LEU A 576 -2.67 -4.45 -11.57
N LEU A 577 -1.97 -3.32 -11.64
CA LEU A 577 -2.39 -2.13 -12.37
C LEU A 577 -2.50 -2.42 -13.88
N ASP A 578 -1.57 -3.20 -14.44
CA ASP A 578 -1.52 -3.56 -15.86
C ASP A 578 -2.75 -4.36 -16.36
N GLN A 579 -3.57 -4.87 -15.44
CA GLN A 579 -4.80 -5.58 -15.77
C GLN A 579 -5.96 -4.67 -16.18
N TYR A 580 -5.83 -3.35 -16.01
CA TYR A 580 -6.89 -2.37 -16.25
C TYR A 580 -6.73 -1.73 -17.63
N ALA A 581 -7.80 -1.15 -18.15
CA ALA A 581 -7.82 -0.55 -19.47
C ALA A 581 -6.78 0.58 -19.63
N GLU A 582 -6.59 1.36 -18.56
CA GLU A 582 -5.58 2.41 -18.45
C GLU A 582 -5.12 2.48 -16.99
N ALA A 583 -3.83 2.66 -16.75
CA ALA A 583 -3.28 2.74 -15.42
C ALA A 583 -2.20 3.81 -15.31
N HIS A 584 -2.26 4.57 -14.22
CA HIS A 584 -1.29 5.61 -13.91
C HIS A 584 -0.73 5.45 -12.50
N VAL A 585 0.54 5.81 -12.34
CA VAL A 585 1.19 6.05 -11.05
C VAL A 585 1.53 7.53 -10.98
N ILE A 586 1.22 8.19 -9.87
CA ILE A 586 1.57 9.59 -9.64
C ILE A 586 2.37 9.67 -8.35
N SER A 587 3.58 10.23 -8.42
CA SER A 587 4.54 10.25 -7.31
C SER A 587 5.23 11.61 -7.15
N GLY A 588 5.88 11.83 -6.00
CA GLY A 588 6.68 13.00 -5.65
C GLY A 588 8.11 12.64 -5.26
N HIS A 589 8.53 13.02 -4.03
CA HIS A 589 9.78 12.67 -3.36
C HIS A 589 11.07 13.23 -3.95
N THR A 590 11.20 13.23 -5.27
CA THR A 590 12.47 13.59 -5.92
C THR A 590 12.69 15.07 -6.08
N HIS A 591 11.64 15.91 -5.94
CA HIS A 591 11.61 17.35 -6.18
C HIS A 591 12.00 17.77 -7.60
N TYR A 592 11.98 16.83 -8.54
CA TYR A 592 12.13 17.10 -9.96
C TYR A 592 11.07 16.34 -10.76
N MET A 593 10.86 16.76 -12.00
CA MET A 593 9.80 16.23 -12.84
C MET A 593 10.35 15.28 -13.88
N TYR A 594 9.68 14.15 -14.06
CA TYR A 594 9.80 13.33 -15.26
C TYR A 594 8.58 12.43 -15.43
N ASN A 595 8.29 12.11 -16.68
CA ASN A 595 7.26 11.16 -17.03
C ASN A 595 7.89 9.89 -17.59
N TYR A 596 7.24 8.77 -17.32
CA TYR A 596 7.80 7.48 -17.57
C TYR A 596 6.75 6.50 -18.08
N ASP A 597 6.99 5.99 -19.28
CA ASP A 597 6.18 4.91 -19.85
C ASP A 597 6.85 3.58 -19.55
N HIS A 598 6.27 2.79 -18.65
CA HIS A 598 6.81 1.49 -18.26
C HIS A 598 6.90 0.51 -19.44
N ASN A 599 6.06 0.66 -20.46
CA ASN A 599 6.17 -0.11 -21.70
C ASN A 599 7.43 0.22 -22.50
N ALA A 600 7.82 1.49 -22.54
CA ALA A 600 8.94 1.95 -23.36
C ALA A 600 10.30 1.62 -22.73
N ILE A 601 10.35 1.37 -21.42
CA ILE A 601 11.59 1.40 -20.66
C ILE A 601 11.87 0.07 -19.96
N SER A 602 10.84 -0.72 -19.61
CA SER A 602 11.03 -1.99 -18.96
C SER A 602 10.77 -3.16 -19.90
N SER A 603 11.51 -4.24 -19.70
CA SER A 603 11.24 -5.52 -20.36
C SER A 603 9.94 -6.20 -19.90
N SER A 604 9.18 -5.57 -19.01
CA SER A 604 8.01 -6.15 -18.35
C SER A 604 6.68 -5.92 -19.09
N ASN A 605 6.64 -5.14 -20.15
CA ASN A 605 5.43 -4.86 -20.95
C ASN A 605 4.24 -4.26 -20.17
N HIS A 606 4.51 -3.48 -19.11
CA HIS A 606 3.45 -2.82 -18.37
C HIS A 606 2.85 -1.65 -19.13
N LYS A 607 1.54 -1.60 -19.22
CA LYS A 607 0.76 -0.45 -19.75
C LYS A 607 0.51 0.60 -18.68
N VAL A 608 1.49 0.83 -17.83
CA VAL A 608 1.41 1.77 -16.73
C VAL A 608 2.24 3.00 -17.06
N TYR A 609 1.63 4.16 -16.99
CA TYR A 609 2.32 5.44 -17.18
C TYR A 609 2.57 6.09 -15.81
N GLU A 610 3.82 6.46 -15.53
CA GLU A 610 4.20 7.07 -14.26
C GLU A 610 4.53 8.54 -14.43
N HIS A 611 3.97 9.36 -13.54
CA HIS A 611 4.20 10.79 -13.42
C HIS A 611 4.93 11.09 -12.12
N ASN A 612 6.20 11.44 -12.19
CA ASN A 612 6.91 11.96 -11.05
C ASN A 612 6.77 13.49 -11.05
N THR A 613 6.01 14.00 -10.09
CA THR A 613 5.60 15.40 -10.03
C THR A 613 6.62 16.24 -9.25
N CYS A 614 6.94 17.42 -9.78
CA CYS A 614 7.83 18.36 -9.10
C CYS A 614 7.20 18.89 -7.82
N ALA A 615 8.06 19.24 -6.85
CA ALA A 615 7.65 19.67 -5.51
C ALA A 615 6.90 21.00 -5.50
N LEU A 616 5.81 21.06 -4.72
CA LEU A 616 5.08 22.31 -4.45
C LEU A 616 6.00 23.35 -3.80
N CYS A 617 6.88 22.92 -2.89
CA CYS A 617 7.86 23.76 -2.25
C CYS A 617 9.03 24.19 -3.16
N GLY A 618 9.11 23.63 -4.38
CA GLY A 618 10.25 23.85 -5.26
C GLY A 618 11.57 23.45 -4.60
N ALA A 619 12.57 24.34 -4.65
CA ALA A 619 13.80 24.19 -3.89
C ALA A 619 13.57 24.65 -2.42
N TRP A 620 12.79 23.84 -1.65
CA TRP A 620 12.52 24.04 -0.21
C TRP A 620 12.10 25.48 0.16
N TRP A 621 11.18 26.07 -0.61
CA TRP A 621 10.67 27.42 -0.40
C TRP A 621 11.71 28.56 -0.58
N CYS A 622 12.94 28.21 -0.92
CA CYS A 622 14.02 29.19 -1.10
C CYS A 622 14.02 29.84 -2.48
N SER A 623 13.26 29.32 -3.43
CA SER A 623 13.18 29.78 -4.82
C SER A 623 11.76 29.71 -5.34
N ASN A 624 11.52 30.30 -6.53
CA ASN A 624 10.29 30.13 -7.32
C ASN A 624 10.42 29.01 -8.36
N ILE A 625 11.51 28.26 -8.32
CA ILE A 625 11.81 27.12 -9.20
C ILE A 625 12.34 25.96 -8.40
N SER A 626 12.17 24.78 -8.93
CA SER A 626 12.72 23.52 -8.41
C SER A 626 14.14 23.25 -8.88
N GLY A 627 14.71 22.14 -8.42
CA GLY A 627 16.05 21.71 -8.75
C GLY A 627 16.29 21.44 -10.23
N ASP A 628 15.28 21.13 -11.00
CA ASP A 628 15.30 20.88 -12.43
C ASP A 628 14.91 22.11 -13.29
N GLY A 629 14.66 23.24 -12.65
CA GLY A 629 14.21 24.46 -13.31
C GLY A 629 12.69 24.56 -13.51
N THR A 630 11.92 23.57 -13.16
CA THR A 630 10.45 23.62 -13.15
C THR A 630 9.97 24.69 -12.14
N PRO A 631 8.95 25.49 -12.46
CA PRO A 631 8.37 26.43 -11.48
C PRO A 631 7.86 25.70 -10.23
N ASN A 632 7.85 26.37 -9.07
CA ASN A 632 7.09 25.90 -7.91
C ASN A 632 5.62 25.77 -8.31
N GLY A 633 5.00 24.61 -8.11
CA GLY A 633 3.67 24.40 -8.66
C GLY A 633 3.05 23.07 -8.31
N PHE A 634 2.13 22.65 -9.14
CA PHE A 634 1.30 21.46 -8.97
C PHE A 634 0.93 20.87 -10.33
N SER A 635 0.65 19.58 -10.38
CA SER A 635 0.17 18.92 -11.60
C SER A 635 -1.35 18.88 -11.64
N VAL A 636 -1.91 18.95 -12.84
CA VAL A 636 -3.34 18.88 -13.11
C VAL A 636 -3.60 17.79 -14.12
N PHE A 637 -4.51 16.88 -13.81
CA PHE A 637 -4.96 15.78 -14.66
C PHE A 637 -6.45 15.95 -14.92
N ILE A 638 -6.86 15.95 -16.18
CA ILE A 638 -8.27 16.09 -16.57
C ILE A 638 -8.82 14.71 -16.89
N GLY A 639 -9.71 14.22 -16.03
CA GLY A 639 -10.42 12.95 -16.21
C GLY A 639 -11.70 13.14 -17.01
N GLU A 640 -11.91 12.29 -18.02
CA GLU A 640 -13.15 12.22 -18.79
C GLU A 640 -13.39 10.76 -19.22
N GLY A 641 -14.55 10.18 -18.82
CA GLY A 641 -14.78 8.75 -18.97
C GLY A 641 -13.76 7.94 -18.15
N SER A 642 -13.18 6.92 -18.77
CA SER A 642 -12.16 6.03 -18.16
C SER A 642 -10.73 6.41 -18.59
N SER A 643 -10.43 7.68 -18.85
CA SER A 643 -9.11 8.15 -19.28
C SER A 643 -8.78 9.52 -18.73
N PHE A 644 -7.49 9.83 -18.68
CA PHE A 644 -7.04 11.21 -18.65
C PHE A 644 -6.98 11.76 -20.08
N THR A 645 -7.75 12.80 -20.34
CA THR A 645 -7.81 13.48 -21.65
C THR A 645 -6.84 14.64 -21.75
N ASP A 646 -6.21 15.01 -20.64
CA ASP A 646 -5.19 16.06 -20.57
C ASP A 646 -4.42 15.96 -19.25
N TRP A 647 -3.13 16.34 -19.25
CA TRP A 647 -2.36 16.63 -18.04
C TRP A 647 -1.25 17.64 -18.31
N TYR A 648 -0.98 18.48 -17.34
CA TYR A 648 0.01 19.55 -17.44
C TYR A 648 0.47 20.01 -16.07
N TYR A 649 1.55 20.74 -16.04
CA TYR A 649 2.09 21.34 -14.82
C TYR A 649 1.70 22.82 -14.73
N MET A 650 1.38 23.28 -13.53
CA MET A 650 1.02 24.69 -13.25
C MET A 650 1.95 25.28 -12.21
N GLY A 651 2.65 26.35 -12.55
CA GLY A 651 3.27 27.20 -11.55
C GLY A 651 2.23 28.03 -10.80
N TYR A 652 2.55 28.44 -9.58
CA TYR A 652 1.68 29.38 -8.84
C TYR A 652 2.29 30.78 -8.66
N SER A 653 3.58 30.93 -8.91
CA SER A 653 4.27 32.23 -8.80
C SER A 653 3.92 33.17 -9.97
N LYS A 654 3.84 34.47 -9.68
CA LYS A 654 3.54 35.49 -10.70
C LYS A 654 4.50 35.37 -11.89
N GLY A 655 3.93 35.43 -13.11
CA GLY A 655 4.65 35.24 -14.37
C GLY A 655 4.87 33.79 -14.78
N MET A 656 4.60 32.84 -13.89
CA MET A 656 4.70 31.39 -14.16
C MET A 656 3.37 30.66 -13.90
N ASN A 657 2.31 31.39 -13.61
CA ASN A 657 1.02 30.89 -13.15
C ASN A 657 -0.03 30.81 -14.29
N THR A 658 0.40 30.53 -15.47
CA THR A 658 -0.47 30.26 -16.64
C THR A 658 -0.19 28.89 -17.20
N ARG A 659 -1.20 28.27 -17.78
CA ARG A 659 -1.04 26.98 -18.46
C ARG A 659 -0.06 27.06 -19.63
N ASP A 660 0.03 28.21 -20.28
CA ASP A 660 0.92 28.42 -21.45
C ASP A 660 2.41 28.47 -21.07
N HIS A 661 2.72 28.71 -19.80
CA HIS A 661 4.10 28.71 -19.31
C HIS A 661 4.61 27.29 -19.08
N GLN A 662 4.93 26.57 -20.15
CA GLN A 662 5.41 25.19 -20.12
C GLN A 662 6.88 25.03 -20.49
N MET A 663 7.59 26.11 -20.79
CA MET A 663 9.00 26.02 -21.16
C MET A 663 9.77 27.29 -20.88
N ARG A 664 11.10 27.16 -20.88
CA ARG A 664 12.06 28.25 -20.83
C ARG A 664 13.17 27.98 -21.83
N LEU A 665 13.57 29.01 -22.62
CA LEU A 665 14.59 28.89 -23.67
C LEU A 665 15.90 29.56 -23.23
N TYR A 666 17.03 28.96 -23.65
CA TYR A 666 18.37 29.49 -23.40
C TYR A 666 19.25 29.39 -24.64
N ARG A 667 20.26 30.27 -24.73
CA ARG A 667 21.42 30.04 -25.63
C ARG A 667 22.32 28.96 -25.01
N GLY A 668 22.97 28.17 -25.86
CA GLY A 668 23.84 27.08 -25.43
C GLY A 668 25.05 27.51 -24.60
N ASN A 669 25.46 28.78 -24.76
CA ASN A 669 26.53 29.41 -23.98
C ASN A 669 25.99 30.41 -22.93
N ALA A 670 24.69 30.37 -22.61
CA ALA A 670 24.10 31.31 -21.63
C ALA A 670 24.77 31.21 -20.27
N ILE A 671 24.95 32.34 -19.63
CA ILE A 671 25.65 32.49 -18.36
C ILE A 671 24.61 32.78 -17.27
N THR A 672 24.83 32.30 -16.07
CA THR A 672 24.02 32.73 -14.92
C THR A 672 24.15 34.25 -14.73
N GLY A 673 23.03 34.94 -14.64
CA GLY A 673 22.99 36.42 -14.51
C GLY A 673 23.52 36.98 -13.21
N GLY A 674 23.92 36.16 -12.25
CA GLY A 674 24.42 36.56 -10.94
C GLY A 674 25.87 36.16 -10.74
N ALA A 675 26.73 37.13 -10.48
CA ALA A 675 28.06 36.82 -9.94
C ALA A 675 27.89 36.17 -8.57
N ILE A 676 28.59 35.08 -8.33
CA ILE A 676 28.77 34.56 -6.97
C ILE A 676 29.62 35.58 -6.23
N SER A 677 28.98 36.42 -5.41
CA SER A 677 29.69 37.43 -4.63
C SER A 677 30.37 36.75 -3.44
N GLY A 678 31.69 37.02 -3.31
CA GLY A 678 32.45 36.40 -2.24
C GLY A 678 32.80 34.93 -2.53
N THR A 679 33.42 34.31 -1.54
CA THR A 679 33.75 32.89 -1.58
C THR A 679 32.63 32.13 -0.91
N ASN A 680 31.93 31.24 -1.64
CA ASN A 680 30.92 30.38 -1.05
C ASN A 680 31.59 29.33 -0.14
N THR A 681 30.78 28.50 0.53
CA THR A 681 31.28 27.40 1.42
C THR A 681 32.18 26.37 0.72
N TYR A 682 32.17 26.33 -0.61
CA TYR A 682 33.05 25.51 -1.45
C TYR A 682 34.29 26.26 -2.00
N GLY A 683 34.51 27.51 -1.58
CA GLY A 683 35.61 28.31 -2.05
C GLY A 683 35.52 28.74 -3.52
N MET A 684 34.32 28.79 -4.09
CA MET A 684 34.11 29.13 -5.49
C MET A 684 33.60 30.56 -5.65
N LYS A 685 34.11 31.23 -6.68
CA LYS A 685 33.63 32.54 -7.18
C LYS A 685 33.34 32.38 -8.66
N GLY A 686 32.48 33.23 -9.21
CA GLY A 686 32.29 33.33 -10.66
C GLY A 686 30.88 33.07 -11.12
N TYR A 687 30.75 32.57 -12.35
CA TYR A 687 29.49 32.36 -13.05
C TYR A 687 29.42 30.93 -13.56
N TYR A 688 28.21 30.43 -13.73
CA TYR A 688 27.96 29.16 -14.40
C TYR A 688 27.42 29.42 -15.80
N ALA A 689 27.74 28.53 -16.72
CA ALA A 689 27.23 28.56 -18.08
C ALA A 689 26.92 27.14 -18.57
N PHE A 690 26.01 27.07 -19.53
CA PHE A 690 25.91 25.84 -20.31
C PHE A 690 27.17 25.67 -21.18
N ASN A 691 27.62 24.42 -21.33
CA ASN A 691 28.81 24.13 -22.16
C ASN A 691 28.39 23.65 -23.56
N PHE A 692 27.59 24.46 -24.24
CA PHE A 692 27.23 24.25 -25.63
C PHE A 692 27.70 25.43 -26.45
N ALA A 693 27.77 25.25 -27.79
CA ALA A 693 28.10 26.34 -28.69
C ALA A 693 27.02 27.45 -28.66
N ASP A 694 27.39 28.68 -29.07
CA ASP A 694 26.48 29.83 -29.07
C ASP A 694 25.37 29.73 -30.12
N ASP A 695 25.52 28.83 -31.11
CA ASP A 695 24.54 28.51 -32.14
C ASP A 695 23.59 27.36 -31.70
N VAL A 696 23.71 26.86 -30.45
CA VAL A 696 22.78 25.87 -29.88
C VAL A 696 21.69 26.60 -29.12
N LEU A 697 20.43 26.22 -29.37
CA LEU A 697 19.26 26.60 -28.62
C LEU A 697 18.93 25.48 -27.62
N LEU A 698 18.74 25.82 -26.37
CA LEU A 698 18.27 24.90 -25.31
C LEU A 698 16.86 25.25 -24.91
N ALA A 699 16.06 24.26 -24.60
CA ALA A 699 14.72 24.41 -24.06
C ALA A 699 14.50 23.49 -22.88
N ASN A 700 14.19 24.05 -21.72
CA ASN A 700 13.67 23.32 -20.58
C ASN A 700 12.15 23.28 -20.71
N ILE A 701 11.58 22.10 -20.98
CA ILE A 701 10.15 21.94 -21.30
C ILE A 701 9.50 21.09 -20.22
N TYR A 702 8.78 21.75 -19.34
CA TYR A 702 8.19 21.10 -18.16
C TYR A 702 7.20 20.02 -18.58
N ASN A 703 7.19 18.90 -17.86
CA ASN A 703 6.29 17.77 -18.12
C ASN A 703 6.45 17.06 -19.48
N ALA A 704 7.48 17.42 -20.28
CA ALA A 704 7.69 16.79 -21.58
C ALA A 704 8.19 15.34 -21.45
N ASP A 705 7.70 14.51 -22.35
CA ASP A 705 8.13 13.14 -22.55
C ASP A 705 8.48 12.87 -24.02
N SER A 706 8.82 11.62 -24.34
CA SER A 706 9.22 11.22 -25.70
C SER A 706 8.12 11.34 -26.75
N SER A 707 6.87 11.53 -26.37
CA SER A 707 5.73 11.72 -27.28
C SER A 707 5.58 13.16 -27.76
N TRP A 708 6.23 14.12 -27.09
CA TRP A 708 6.12 15.52 -27.45
C TRP A 708 6.88 15.84 -28.72
N LYS A 709 6.29 16.69 -29.57
CA LYS A 709 6.93 17.23 -30.75
C LYS A 709 7.34 18.67 -30.49
N ILE A 710 8.67 18.95 -30.62
CA ILE A 710 9.21 20.27 -30.27
C ILE A 710 9.83 20.89 -31.54
N GLU A 711 9.16 21.88 -32.10
CA GLU A 711 9.49 22.48 -33.38
C GLU A 711 10.16 23.86 -33.18
N VAL A 712 11.24 24.10 -33.94
CA VAL A 712 11.98 25.37 -33.94
C VAL A 712 11.68 26.09 -35.23
N TYR A 713 11.43 27.38 -35.12
CA TYR A 713 11.25 28.32 -36.22
C TYR A 713 12.30 29.41 -36.12
N GLU A 714 12.99 29.67 -37.21
CA GLU A 714 13.94 30.77 -37.38
C GLU A 714 13.35 31.77 -38.39
N ASP A 715 13.25 33.05 -38.01
CA ASP A 715 12.62 34.12 -38.80
C ASP A 715 11.23 33.73 -39.34
N GLY A 716 10.43 33.08 -38.52
CA GLY A 716 9.07 32.63 -38.82
C GLY A 716 8.97 31.39 -39.70
N LYS A 717 10.07 30.81 -40.18
CA LYS A 717 10.11 29.59 -41.01
C LYS A 717 10.48 28.39 -40.16
N TYR A 718 9.81 27.27 -40.40
CA TYR A 718 10.16 26.00 -39.78
C TYR A 718 11.62 25.64 -40.09
N SER A 719 12.40 25.34 -39.07
CA SER A 719 13.82 25.03 -39.18
C SER A 719 14.14 23.56 -38.85
N GLY A 720 13.47 22.98 -37.85
CA GLY A 720 13.67 21.59 -37.45
C GLY A 720 13.01 21.26 -36.13
N THR A 721 13.31 20.08 -35.57
CA THR A 721 12.83 19.60 -34.25
C THR A 721 13.99 19.50 -33.26
N MET A 722 13.71 19.83 -32.00
CA MET A 722 14.67 19.64 -30.92
C MET A 722 14.79 18.18 -30.53
N THR A 723 15.95 17.82 -30.03
CA THR A 723 16.23 16.50 -29.44
C THR A 723 16.53 16.64 -27.95
N GLN A 724 16.18 15.63 -27.18
CA GLN A 724 16.50 15.63 -25.75
C GLN A 724 18.01 15.64 -25.55
N VAL A 725 18.49 16.43 -24.57
CA VAL A 725 19.89 16.44 -24.18
C VAL A 725 20.26 15.10 -23.55
N SER A 726 21.26 14.41 -24.11
CA SER A 726 21.69 13.12 -23.58
C SER A 726 22.58 13.29 -22.34
N SER A 727 22.60 12.27 -21.51
CA SER A 727 23.43 12.23 -20.30
C SER A 727 24.93 12.24 -20.59
N SER A 728 25.34 11.94 -21.82
CA SER A 728 26.76 11.93 -22.21
C SER A 728 27.28 13.30 -22.62
N GLN A 729 26.43 14.34 -22.72
CA GLN A 729 26.87 15.67 -23.09
C GLN A 729 27.26 16.52 -21.89
N PRO A 730 28.37 17.29 -21.98
CA PRO A 730 28.73 18.26 -20.93
C PRO A 730 27.62 19.32 -20.78
N LYS A 731 27.29 19.65 -19.55
CA LYS A 731 26.08 20.45 -19.26
C LYS A 731 26.37 21.84 -18.74
N TYR A 732 27.41 21.98 -17.93
CA TYR A 732 27.87 23.27 -17.40
C TYR A 732 29.39 23.34 -17.36
N THR A 733 29.89 24.57 -17.46
CA THR A 733 31.29 24.87 -17.17
C THR A 733 31.34 26.15 -16.34
N ALA A 734 32.16 26.15 -15.30
CA ALA A 734 32.46 27.39 -14.63
C ALA A 734 33.30 28.27 -15.58
N LEU A 735 32.75 29.44 -15.93
CA LEU A 735 33.36 30.27 -16.96
C LEU A 735 34.46 31.18 -16.45
N VAL A 736 34.29 31.77 -15.30
CA VAL A 736 35.25 32.69 -14.72
C VAL A 736 35.25 32.49 -13.23
N GLY A 737 36.25 31.86 -12.72
CA GLY A 737 36.28 31.59 -11.29
C GLY A 737 37.68 31.60 -10.76
N ASP A 738 37.87 32.32 -9.67
CA ASP A 738 38.91 32.04 -8.71
C ASP A 738 38.45 30.85 -7.86
N TYR A 739 38.97 29.67 -8.20
CA TYR A 739 38.81 28.54 -7.34
C TYR A 739 39.85 28.59 -6.27
N THR A 740 39.45 28.75 -5.02
CA THR A 740 40.33 28.68 -3.87
C THR A 740 40.57 27.25 -3.40
N GLN A 741 39.89 26.28 -4.00
CA GLN A 741 40.14 24.86 -3.71
C GLN A 741 41.30 24.32 -4.58
N SER A 742 42.01 23.35 -4.04
CA SER A 742 43.16 22.70 -4.65
C SER A 742 42.86 21.94 -5.95
N SER A 743 41.59 21.74 -6.28
CA SER A 743 41.14 21.14 -7.53
C SER A 743 39.97 21.93 -8.07
N PRO A 744 40.01 22.43 -9.31
CA PRO A 744 38.83 23.03 -9.94
C PRO A 744 37.73 21.98 -10.05
N ARG A 745 36.58 22.24 -9.46
CA ARG A 745 35.41 21.41 -9.66
C ARG A 745 34.77 21.78 -10.97
N ARG A 746 34.65 20.81 -11.85
CA ARG A 746 33.81 20.92 -13.03
C ARG A 746 32.37 20.66 -12.61
N ILE A 747 31.50 21.55 -12.96
CA ILE A 747 30.06 21.32 -12.84
C ILE A 747 29.59 20.74 -14.13
N ALA A 748 29.06 19.53 -14.09
CA ALA A 748 28.60 18.81 -15.26
C ALA A 748 29.68 18.47 -16.31
N ASP A 749 30.64 17.72 -15.91
CA ASP A 749 31.69 17.16 -16.78
C ASP A 749 31.34 15.79 -17.38
N GLY A 750 30.09 15.58 -17.72
CA GLY A 750 29.64 14.34 -18.36
C GLY A 750 29.14 13.25 -17.44
N THR A 751 28.93 13.53 -16.17
CA THR A 751 28.17 12.63 -15.31
C THR A 751 26.66 12.85 -15.48
N THR A 752 25.95 11.86 -15.45
CA THR A 752 24.55 11.47 -15.51
C THR A 752 23.40 12.50 -15.53
N SER A 753 23.54 13.79 -15.27
CA SER A 753 22.40 14.69 -15.13
C SER A 753 22.58 16.04 -15.83
N SER A 754 21.53 16.57 -16.48
CA SER A 754 21.48 17.93 -16.95
C SER A 754 20.87 18.82 -15.89
N HIS A 755 21.55 19.92 -15.56
CA HIS A 755 21.04 20.90 -14.62
C HIS A 755 20.46 22.09 -15.38
N ASP A 756 19.38 22.66 -14.88
CA ASP A 756 18.94 23.96 -15.35
C ASP A 756 19.90 25.05 -14.82
N MET A 757 20.18 26.04 -15.64
CA MET A 757 21.12 27.07 -15.30
C MET A 757 20.69 27.98 -14.14
N TYR A 758 19.39 28.17 -13.95
CA TYR A 758 18.84 28.86 -12.77
C TYR A 758 19.19 28.13 -11.51
N VAL A 759 19.09 26.81 -11.53
CA VAL A 759 19.37 25.95 -10.38
C VAL A 759 20.84 26.00 -10.01
N ALA A 760 21.73 25.94 -10.97
CA ALA A 760 23.17 26.05 -10.71
C ALA A 760 23.51 27.37 -10.03
N GLY A 761 22.97 28.49 -10.52
CA GLY A 761 23.14 29.79 -9.88
C GLY A 761 22.55 29.87 -8.47
N PHE A 762 21.38 29.26 -8.27
CA PHE A 762 20.72 29.19 -6.96
C PHE A 762 21.53 28.39 -5.94
N PHE A 763 21.93 27.18 -6.28
CA PHE A 763 22.66 26.30 -5.34
C PHE A 763 23.98 26.94 -4.89
N LEU A 764 24.68 27.59 -5.79
CA LEU A 764 25.94 28.26 -5.45
C LEU A 764 25.76 29.61 -4.80
N GLY A 765 24.94 30.46 -5.41
CA GLY A 765 24.81 31.85 -4.95
C GLY A 765 24.01 32.00 -3.66
N VAL A 766 23.02 31.15 -3.44
CA VAL A 766 22.09 31.26 -2.31
C VAL A 766 22.36 30.21 -1.24
N LEU A 767 22.40 28.94 -1.62
CA LEU A 767 22.60 27.86 -0.66
C LEU A 767 24.08 27.60 -0.34
N GLY A 768 25.01 28.14 -1.13
CA GLY A 768 26.45 27.86 -0.99
C GLY A 768 26.80 26.36 -1.19
N ARG A 769 25.99 25.65 -1.95
CA ARG A 769 26.14 24.21 -2.24
C ARG A 769 26.56 23.98 -3.67
N ASN A 770 27.39 22.99 -3.90
CA ASN A 770 27.70 22.56 -5.26
C ASN A 770 26.50 21.82 -5.86
N PRO A 771 25.94 22.24 -7.02
CA PRO A 771 24.86 21.54 -7.70
C PRO A 771 25.13 20.07 -7.96
N ASP A 772 26.38 19.70 -8.30
CA ASP A 772 26.75 18.29 -8.53
C ASP A 772 26.74 17.44 -7.25
N SER A 773 26.91 18.06 -6.07
CA SER A 773 26.82 17.37 -4.78
C SER A 773 25.41 17.43 -4.19
N ALA A 774 24.51 18.17 -4.80
CA ALA A 774 23.10 18.22 -4.40
C ALA A 774 22.32 16.94 -4.76
N GLY A 775 22.98 15.99 -5.42
CA GLY A 775 22.39 14.72 -5.80
C GLY A 775 21.32 14.85 -6.88
N SER A 776 20.31 13.99 -6.80
CA SER A 776 19.25 13.90 -7.77
C SER A 776 18.35 15.16 -7.85
N TRP A 777 18.37 16.05 -6.87
CA TRP A 777 17.50 17.22 -6.77
C TRP A 777 17.71 18.27 -7.87
N ALA A 778 18.89 18.26 -8.47
CA ALA A 778 19.22 19.18 -9.56
C ALA A 778 19.11 18.53 -10.94
N THR A 779 18.65 17.28 -11.02
CA THR A 779 18.54 16.55 -12.30
C THR A 779 17.37 17.07 -13.11
N CYS A 780 17.64 17.40 -14.38
CA CYS A 780 16.62 17.81 -15.35
C CYS A 780 16.51 16.77 -16.47
N TYR A 781 15.38 16.09 -16.56
CA TYR A 781 15.11 15.06 -17.57
C TYR A 781 14.39 15.60 -18.82
N HIS A 782 14.03 16.87 -18.83
CA HIS A 782 13.22 17.50 -19.88
C HIS A 782 13.92 18.70 -20.54
N MET A 783 15.25 18.64 -20.63
CA MET A 783 16.06 19.58 -21.41
C MET A 783 16.23 19.08 -22.84
N TYR A 784 15.95 19.97 -23.80
CA TYR A 784 16.05 19.71 -25.22
C TYR A 784 17.00 20.69 -25.89
N GLN A 785 17.58 20.29 -27.03
CA GLN A 785 18.56 21.07 -27.77
C GLN A 785 18.29 21.10 -29.27
N TYR A 786 18.71 22.19 -29.94
CA TYR A 786 18.65 22.34 -31.38
C TYR A 786 19.82 23.22 -31.86
N LYS A 787 20.53 22.81 -32.92
CA LYS A 787 21.55 23.61 -33.54
C LYS A 787 20.91 24.55 -34.54
N LEU A 788 20.98 25.87 -34.29
CA LEU A 788 20.42 26.90 -35.14
C LEU A 788 21.16 26.97 -36.46
N LYS A 789 20.46 27.20 -37.56
CA LYS A 789 21.02 27.50 -38.86
C LYS A 789 21.53 28.94 -38.94
N ASN A 790 20.84 29.85 -38.24
CA ASN A 790 21.24 31.24 -38.08
C ASN A 790 21.09 31.64 -36.61
N LYS A 791 22.20 31.79 -35.89
CA LYS A 791 22.20 32.18 -34.48
C LYS A 791 21.59 33.56 -34.21
N ASN A 792 21.47 34.40 -35.21
CA ASN A 792 20.90 35.74 -35.09
C ASN A 792 19.42 35.81 -35.48
N ALA A 793 18.81 34.69 -35.87
CA ALA A 793 17.40 34.63 -36.24
C ALA A 793 16.50 34.95 -35.07
N THR A 794 15.31 35.45 -35.35
CA THR A 794 14.21 35.50 -34.40
C THR A 794 13.71 34.10 -34.18
N ILE A 795 13.77 33.64 -32.93
CA ILE A 795 13.45 32.27 -32.57
C ILE A 795 12.00 32.18 -32.08
N LYS A 796 11.34 31.12 -32.51
CA LYS A 796 10.08 30.62 -31.91
C LYS A 796 10.19 29.13 -31.75
N VAL A 797 9.89 28.63 -30.55
CA VAL A 797 9.73 27.19 -30.23
C VAL A 797 8.26 26.89 -30.00
N VAL A 798 7.79 25.81 -30.61
CA VAL A 798 6.45 25.30 -30.44
C VAL A 798 6.55 23.85 -29.95
N ALA A 799 6.16 23.61 -28.72
CA ALA A 799 6.06 22.29 -28.16
C ALA A 799 4.60 21.80 -28.24
N THR A 800 4.39 20.66 -28.83
CA THR A 800 3.08 20.01 -28.95
C THR A 800 3.10 18.76 -28.10
N ASP A 801 2.20 18.68 -27.12
CA ASP A 801 2.07 17.52 -26.24
C ASP A 801 1.34 16.35 -26.90
N ARG A 802 1.19 15.23 -26.18
CA ARG A 802 0.49 14.04 -26.70
C ARG A 802 -0.99 14.26 -26.99
N PHE A 803 -1.60 15.28 -26.40
CA PHE A 803 -3.01 15.64 -26.60
C PHE A 803 -3.22 16.62 -27.75
N GLY A 804 -2.13 17.12 -28.34
CA GLY A 804 -2.15 18.12 -29.41
C GLY A 804 -2.19 19.57 -28.94
N ASN A 805 -2.09 19.83 -27.62
CA ASN A 805 -1.97 21.18 -27.10
C ASN A 805 -0.61 21.77 -27.52
N LYS A 806 -0.62 23.06 -27.87
CA LYS A 806 0.58 23.76 -28.36
C LYS A 806 0.98 24.87 -27.40
N TYR A 807 2.21 24.81 -26.98
CA TYR A 807 2.84 25.81 -26.12
C TYR A 807 3.92 26.52 -26.94
N THR A 808 3.94 27.84 -26.92
CA THR A 808 4.84 28.65 -27.75
C THR A 808 5.67 29.54 -26.85
N GLU A 809 6.98 29.57 -27.10
CA GLU A 809 7.91 30.48 -26.45
C GLU A 809 8.82 31.15 -27.50
N THR A 810 9.05 32.45 -27.31
CA THR A 810 9.89 33.29 -28.18
C THR A 810 11.00 33.97 -27.41
N ASN A 811 10.87 34.07 -26.08
CA ASN A 811 11.85 34.75 -25.25
C ASN A 811 12.99 33.82 -24.88
N ILE A 812 14.20 34.18 -25.30
CA ILE A 812 15.40 33.48 -24.89
C ILE A 812 15.87 34.10 -23.58
N THR A 813 15.96 33.31 -22.54
CA THR A 813 16.41 33.76 -21.23
C THR A 813 17.94 34.01 -21.28
N GLU A 814 18.33 35.24 -21.05
CA GLU A 814 19.74 35.65 -20.97
C GLU A 814 20.15 35.74 -19.49
N GLY A 815 20.57 34.60 -18.95
CA GLY A 815 21.07 34.57 -17.60
C GLY A 815 20.01 34.26 -16.53
N THR A 816 20.41 34.20 -15.27
CA THR A 816 19.56 33.96 -14.12
C THR A 816 18.92 35.27 -13.65
N ASP A 817 17.61 35.31 -13.66
CA ASP A 817 16.90 36.37 -12.95
C ASP A 817 16.96 36.11 -11.46
N VAL A 818 17.93 36.72 -10.77
CA VAL A 818 18.09 36.62 -9.33
C VAL A 818 16.89 37.11 -8.53
N SER A 819 15.96 37.88 -9.17
CA SER A 819 14.69 38.26 -8.52
C SER A 819 13.78 37.05 -8.25
N LEU A 820 13.96 35.95 -8.99
CA LEU A 820 13.25 34.69 -8.79
C LEU A 820 13.82 33.89 -7.61
N VAL A 821 15.01 34.23 -7.14
CA VAL A 821 15.68 33.56 -6.03
C VAL A 821 15.42 34.37 -4.77
N LYS A 822 14.65 33.84 -3.85
CA LYS A 822 14.40 34.46 -2.55
C LYS A 822 15.26 33.77 -1.50
N LYS A 823 15.98 34.53 -0.70
CA LYS A 823 16.55 33.98 0.53
C LYS A 823 15.41 33.58 1.47
N PRO A 824 15.53 32.45 2.19
CA PRO A 824 14.55 32.06 3.17
C PRO A 824 14.36 33.08 4.25
#